data_3aa2b4f2d256261e08f1b3e67a4306be
#
_entry.id   3aa2b4f2d256261e08f1b3e67a4306be
#
_cell.length_a   1.000
_cell.length_b   1.000
_cell.length_c   1.000
_cell.angle_alpha   90.00
_cell.angle_beta   90.00
_cell.angle_gamma   90.00
#
_symmetry.space_group_name_H-M   'P 1'
#
loop_
_entity.id
_entity.type
_entity.pdbx_description
1 polymer ?
#
loop_
_entity_poly.entity_id
_entity_poly.type
_entity_poly.pdbx_seq_one_letter_code
_entity_poly.pdbx_strand_id
1 'polypeptide(L)'
;VPSTTDDAVVQLLAQEGGGAALDQVFAMTGAAGVIGALLLWIGYLHRTRRITWLGSVADRLGESMNRPGWVALPLLLFLLTIVTALIGFIWDVSLHIGNGRDEGPLANPAHYFILVGLFFLFTAGMTAIVLPLDEKPGPAAVRITRTWHAPVGGILLAATGLYALIGFPLDDIWHRIFGQDVTLWGPTHLMLIGGAGLSLVAVLLLEYEGSRNKPRPDEPDLWRVRVQRVFAFGGLLIGLSVFQVEYDFGVQQFPLVLQPLLITAAATVTLVAARIVLGRGGTLAVVAFAMVVRGLVAYLVAGPIIDAPRNVFPLYLGAAVVVELLALLPLHRNRIWWGALAGFGIATVGLWIESRWVEAVYLNPWPTAMWPELLAMAVPTGILGGVVGGMLGVVLRGEQLPRPPVRRAVMVAAVLVLGAATANGLMVSVPENASATVALRDTTPVGGGRAVVADVRLQPADLVSEDPEWVQILAWQGGVGADDAGSGLVIDQLTRVGEGHYLSTRPVPVDGTWKTILRVHDGRTYTALPIYMAADPGIGAEETPALAEFQRQFIPEISVLQRERSFDHPAWLFAAASLVVLLCSLALVWGLSWGAARINDRYLAVSSPGGTEPAGTPASARTGGPGGGTDEAELSASDHSGARHRRSGDSGAGER
;
A
#
# COMPACT_ATOMS: atom_id res chain seq x y z
N VAL A 1 50.71 10.06 -8.29
CA VAL A 1 49.71 11.11 -8.47
C VAL A 1 48.50 10.62 -7.71
N PRO A 2 48.00 11.33 -6.70
CA PRO A 2 46.83 10.89 -5.98
C PRO A 2 45.63 10.93 -6.94
N SER A 3 44.89 9.82 -7.02
CA SER A 3 43.61 9.78 -7.68
C SER A 3 42.69 10.82 -7.02
N THR A 4 42.15 11.69 -7.83
CA THR A 4 41.28 12.75 -7.35
C THR A 4 39.95 12.14 -6.83
N THR A 5 39.30 12.85 -5.93
CA THR A 5 37.96 12.50 -5.42
C THR A 5 36.98 12.17 -6.55
N ASP A 6 37.20 12.70 -7.75
CA ASP A 6 36.41 12.46 -8.95
C ASP A 6 36.56 11.02 -9.46
N ASP A 7 37.75 10.39 -9.38
CA ASP A 7 37.95 9.00 -9.81
C ASP A 7 37.27 8.02 -8.84
N ALA A 8 37.24 8.33 -7.54
CA ALA A 8 36.53 7.53 -6.57
C ALA A 8 34.99 7.61 -6.72
N VAL A 9 34.46 8.80 -7.05
CA VAL A 9 33.04 9.01 -7.36
C VAL A 9 32.68 8.33 -8.68
N VAL A 10 33.51 8.41 -9.71
CA VAL A 10 33.30 7.73 -10.99
C VAL A 10 33.38 6.21 -10.81
N GLN A 11 34.29 5.69 -9.98
CA GLN A 11 34.36 4.26 -9.66
C GLN A 11 33.13 3.79 -8.85
N LEU A 12 32.65 4.60 -7.90
CA LEU A 12 31.43 4.30 -7.13
C LEU A 12 30.19 4.29 -8.03
N LEU A 13 30.17 5.14 -9.06
CA LEU A 13 29.09 5.24 -10.04
C LEU A 13 29.20 4.19 -11.17
N ALA A 14 30.37 3.62 -11.38
CA ALA A 14 30.65 2.62 -12.42
C ALA A 14 30.67 1.18 -11.89
N GLN A 15 30.30 0.97 -10.62
CA GLN A 15 30.32 -0.38 -10.02
C GLN A 15 29.28 -1.28 -10.69
N GLU A 16 29.79 -2.23 -11.47
CA GLU A 16 29.02 -3.30 -12.14
C GLU A 16 28.41 -4.20 -11.08
N GLY A 17 27.25 -3.97 -10.61
CA GLY A 17 26.68 -4.92 -9.63
C GLY A 17 25.32 -4.57 -9.05
N GLY A 18 24.77 -3.41 -9.34
CA GLY A 18 23.48 -3.13 -8.70
C GLY A 18 22.76 -1.88 -9.17
N GLY A 19 23.39 -0.95 -9.86
CA GLY A 19 22.75 0.28 -10.30
C GLY A 19 22.32 0.20 -11.77
N ALA A 20 21.22 0.86 -12.10
CA ALA A 20 20.77 1.05 -13.46
C ALA A 20 21.80 1.82 -14.31
N ALA A 21 21.73 1.70 -15.64
CA ALA A 21 22.51 2.52 -16.55
C ALA A 21 22.22 4.01 -16.31
N LEU A 22 23.24 4.82 -15.98
CA LEU A 22 23.08 6.23 -15.60
C LEU A 22 22.40 7.07 -16.68
N ASP A 23 22.67 6.78 -17.95
CA ASP A 23 22.02 7.43 -19.09
C ASP A 23 20.50 7.23 -19.06
N GLN A 24 20.02 6.04 -18.72
CA GLN A 24 18.60 5.76 -18.57
C GLN A 24 17.99 6.50 -17.36
N VAL A 25 18.70 6.54 -16.23
CA VAL A 25 18.27 7.31 -15.05
C VAL A 25 18.15 8.80 -15.37
N PHE A 26 19.15 9.36 -16.07
CA PHE A 26 19.11 10.75 -16.51
C PHE A 26 18.01 11.02 -17.54
N ALA A 27 17.78 10.09 -18.48
CA ALA A 27 16.71 10.21 -19.46
C ALA A 27 15.33 10.23 -18.80
N MET A 28 15.06 9.32 -17.87
CA MET A 28 13.80 9.27 -17.13
C MET A 28 13.59 10.48 -16.24
N THR A 29 14.59 10.84 -15.45
CA THR A 29 14.54 12.00 -14.56
C THR A 29 14.35 13.29 -15.35
N GLY A 30 15.04 13.41 -16.49
CA GLY A 30 14.90 14.52 -17.42
C GLY A 30 13.49 14.60 -18.01
N ALA A 31 12.96 13.49 -18.50
CA ALA A 31 11.59 13.41 -19.03
C ALA A 31 10.54 13.76 -17.95
N ALA A 32 10.66 13.19 -16.76
CA ALA A 32 9.79 13.50 -15.63
C ALA A 32 9.89 14.98 -15.23
N GLY A 33 11.12 15.55 -15.24
CA GLY A 33 11.37 16.96 -14.99
C GLY A 33 10.71 17.88 -16.01
N VAL A 34 10.82 17.56 -17.31
CA VAL A 34 10.19 18.33 -18.39
C VAL A 34 8.67 18.28 -18.29
N ILE A 35 8.08 17.07 -18.12
CA ILE A 35 6.64 16.91 -17.97
C ILE A 35 6.16 17.61 -16.69
N GLY A 36 6.90 17.47 -15.58
CA GLY A 36 6.60 18.14 -14.32
C GLY A 36 6.63 19.67 -14.46
N ALA A 37 7.64 20.22 -15.12
CA ALA A 37 7.74 21.65 -15.40
C ALA A 37 6.56 22.15 -16.25
N LEU A 38 6.16 21.38 -17.28
CA LEU A 38 4.99 21.69 -18.11
C LEU A 38 3.70 21.70 -17.29
N LEU A 39 3.48 20.71 -16.45
CA LEU A 39 2.30 20.62 -15.58
C LEU A 39 2.26 21.76 -14.54
N LEU A 40 3.40 22.09 -13.94
CA LEU A 40 3.53 23.23 -13.04
C LEU A 40 3.25 24.56 -13.77
N TRP A 41 3.73 24.69 -15.01
CA TRP A 41 3.45 25.85 -15.84
C TRP A 41 1.95 25.97 -16.19
N ILE A 42 1.30 24.87 -16.57
CA ILE A 42 -0.17 24.83 -16.77
C ILE A 42 -0.87 25.25 -15.46
N GLY A 43 -0.46 24.70 -14.32
CA GLY A 43 -0.97 25.09 -13.02
C GLY A 43 -0.78 26.59 -12.72
N TYR A 44 0.38 27.14 -13.03
CA TYR A 44 0.64 28.58 -12.91
C TYR A 44 -0.25 29.42 -13.82
N LEU A 45 -0.43 29.00 -15.09
CA LEU A 45 -1.33 29.68 -16.02
C LEU A 45 -2.78 29.66 -15.54
N HIS A 46 -3.25 28.54 -14.96
CA HIS A 46 -4.56 28.43 -14.35
C HIS A 46 -4.69 29.37 -13.13
N ARG A 47 -3.73 29.34 -12.21
CA ARG A 47 -3.71 30.20 -11.01
C ARG A 47 -3.66 31.69 -11.33
N THR A 48 -3.00 32.06 -12.42
CA THR A 48 -2.94 33.44 -12.92
C THR A 48 -4.09 33.80 -13.88
N ARG A 49 -5.06 32.88 -14.06
CA ARG A 49 -6.25 33.07 -14.94
C ARG A 49 -5.92 33.31 -16.41
N ARG A 50 -4.73 32.90 -16.86
CA ARG A 50 -4.33 33.00 -18.27
C ARG A 50 -4.94 31.88 -19.13
N ILE A 51 -5.37 30.76 -18.49
CA ILE A 51 -6.14 29.69 -19.12
C ILE A 51 -7.39 29.41 -18.30
N THR A 52 -8.48 29.03 -18.97
CA THR A 52 -9.75 28.68 -18.35
C THR A 52 -10.15 27.24 -18.57
N TRP A 53 -9.58 26.59 -19.59
CA TRP A 53 -9.97 25.24 -20.00
C TRP A 53 -9.80 24.20 -18.88
N LEU A 54 -8.74 24.31 -18.05
CA LEU A 54 -8.49 23.36 -16.96
C LEU A 54 -9.60 23.41 -15.92
N GLY A 55 -10.02 24.62 -15.51
CA GLY A 55 -11.17 24.81 -14.62
C GLY A 55 -12.45 24.28 -15.25
N SER A 56 -12.71 24.64 -16.52
CA SER A 56 -13.93 24.21 -17.22
C SER A 56 -14.04 22.68 -17.35
N VAL A 57 -12.93 21.97 -17.57
CA VAL A 57 -12.92 20.49 -17.59
C VAL A 57 -13.20 19.94 -16.19
N ALA A 58 -12.54 20.50 -15.17
CA ALA A 58 -12.76 20.09 -13.80
C ALA A 58 -14.20 20.32 -13.34
N ASP A 59 -14.79 21.47 -13.67
CA ASP A 59 -16.17 21.83 -13.31
C ASP A 59 -17.21 20.94 -14.00
N ARG A 60 -17.06 20.68 -15.32
CA ARG A 60 -17.95 19.74 -16.05
C ARG A 60 -17.94 18.35 -15.43
N LEU A 61 -16.74 17.87 -15.08
CA LEU A 61 -16.62 16.58 -14.39
C LEU A 61 -17.27 16.65 -13.01
N GLY A 62 -17.04 17.76 -12.29
CA GLY A 62 -17.64 18.05 -10.98
C GLY A 62 -19.16 18.04 -11.00
N GLU A 63 -19.77 18.69 -11.99
CA GLU A 63 -21.23 18.71 -12.21
C GLU A 63 -21.79 17.29 -12.40
N SER A 64 -21.09 16.43 -13.16
CA SER A 64 -21.51 15.06 -13.41
C SER A 64 -21.49 14.17 -12.16
N MET A 65 -20.69 14.54 -11.16
CA MET A 65 -20.47 13.79 -9.91
C MET A 65 -21.11 14.47 -8.69
N ASN A 66 -21.67 15.66 -8.85
CA ASN A 66 -22.06 16.53 -7.75
C ASN A 66 -20.94 16.74 -6.72
N ARG A 67 -19.74 17.05 -7.22
CA ARG A 67 -18.54 17.36 -6.45
C ARG A 67 -17.87 18.60 -7.02
N PRO A 68 -17.14 19.38 -6.21
CA PRO A 68 -16.32 20.46 -6.74
C PRO A 68 -15.29 19.94 -7.76
N GLY A 69 -14.96 20.74 -8.77
CA GLY A 69 -13.99 20.38 -9.79
C GLY A 69 -12.62 20.00 -9.22
N TRP A 70 -12.20 20.66 -8.11
CA TRP A 70 -10.95 20.37 -7.39
C TRP A 70 -10.96 19.03 -6.64
N VAL A 71 -12.08 18.30 -6.64
CA VAL A 71 -12.18 16.90 -6.17
C VAL A 71 -12.37 15.96 -7.36
N ALA A 72 -13.30 16.27 -8.27
CA ALA A 72 -13.73 15.35 -9.32
C ALA A 72 -12.58 15.00 -10.29
N LEU A 73 -11.81 15.98 -10.77
CA LEU A 73 -10.71 15.76 -11.69
C LEU A 73 -9.54 15.00 -11.02
N PRO A 74 -9.07 15.39 -9.81
CA PRO A 74 -8.06 14.60 -9.11
C PRO A 74 -8.45 13.14 -8.84
N LEU A 75 -9.72 12.88 -8.49
CA LEU A 75 -10.20 11.53 -8.26
C LEU A 75 -10.19 10.68 -9.52
N LEU A 76 -10.53 11.25 -10.68
CA LEU A 76 -10.43 10.54 -11.96
C LEU A 76 -8.98 10.22 -12.31
N LEU A 77 -8.07 11.20 -12.19
CA LEU A 77 -6.65 11.01 -12.42
C LEU A 77 -6.10 9.93 -11.49
N PHE A 78 -6.42 10.01 -10.20
CA PHE A 78 -6.02 9.02 -9.21
C PHE A 78 -6.47 7.60 -9.58
N LEU A 79 -7.73 7.41 -9.97
CA LEU A 79 -8.25 6.09 -10.31
C LEU A 79 -7.49 5.46 -11.48
N LEU A 80 -7.22 6.24 -12.52
CA LEU A 80 -6.48 5.76 -13.70
C LEU A 80 -5.05 5.38 -13.33
N THR A 81 -4.39 6.21 -12.53
CA THR A 81 -2.97 6.05 -12.22
C THR A 81 -2.70 4.93 -11.21
N ILE A 82 -3.56 4.75 -10.20
CA ILE A 82 -3.36 3.70 -9.19
C ILE A 82 -3.55 2.30 -9.80
N VAL A 83 -4.46 2.13 -10.75
CA VAL A 83 -4.64 0.87 -11.48
C VAL A 83 -3.44 0.59 -12.38
N THR A 84 -2.93 1.62 -13.08
CA THR A 84 -1.72 1.52 -13.90
C THR A 84 -0.51 1.11 -13.06
N ALA A 85 -0.30 1.76 -11.91
CA ALA A 85 0.78 1.40 -10.98
C ALA A 85 0.65 -0.04 -10.46
N LEU A 86 -0.56 -0.51 -10.14
CA LEU A 86 -0.79 -1.88 -9.66
C LEU A 86 -0.44 -2.94 -10.73
N ILE A 87 -0.83 -2.71 -11.99
CA ILE A 87 -0.49 -3.61 -13.10
C ILE A 87 1.03 -3.67 -13.26
N GLY A 88 1.69 -2.51 -13.31
CA GLY A 88 3.14 -2.44 -13.40
C GLY A 88 3.83 -3.15 -12.25
N PHE A 89 3.38 -2.91 -11.02
CA PHE A 89 3.96 -3.51 -9.83
C PHE A 89 3.88 -5.05 -9.81
N ILE A 90 2.72 -5.64 -10.09
CA ILE A 90 2.56 -7.11 -10.09
C ILE A 90 3.37 -7.72 -11.24
N TRP A 91 3.40 -7.07 -12.39
CA TRP A 91 4.20 -7.50 -13.53
C TRP A 91 5.70 -7.47 -13.22
N ASP A 92 6.18 -6.40 -12.61
CA ASP A 92 7.56 -6.19 -12.21
C ASP A 92 8.05 -7.28 -11.24
N VAL A 93 7.29 -7.52 -10.16
CA VAL A 93 7.59 -8.61 -9.21
C VAL A 93 7.67 -9.96 -9.94
N SER A 94 6.76 -10.22 -10.88
CA SER A 94 6.78 -11.47 -11.66
C SER A 94 8.04 -11.59 -12.52
N LEU A 95 8.46 -10.50 -13.18
CA LEU A 95 9.67 -10.50 -14.02
C LEU A 95 10.93 -10.72 -13.20
N HIS A 96 11.05 -10.07 -12.03
CA HIS A 96 12.19 -10.28 -11.14
C HIS A 96 12.28 -11.71 -10.61
N ILE A 97 11.14 -12.38 -10.35
CA ILE A 97 11.12 -13.79 -9.96
C ILE A 97 11.57 -14.68 -11.12
N GLY A 98 11.09 -14.41 -12.35
CA GLY A 98 11.36 -15.26 -13.52
C GLY A 98 12.69 -14.99 -14.20
N ASN A 99 13.11 -13.74 -14.32
CA ASN A 99 14.31 -13.32 -15.10
C ASN A 99 15.48 -12.85 -14.22
N GLY A 100 15.20 -12.35 -13.00
CA GLY A 100 16.22 -11.75 -12.14
C GLY A 100 16.40 -10.25 -12.36
N ARG A 101 17.66 -9.80 -12.36
CA ARG A 101 18.01 -8.37 -12.46
C ARG A 101 17.68 -7.79 -13.83
N ASP A 102 17.27 -6.54 -13.84
CA ASP A 102 17.11 -5.75 -15.05
C ASP A 102 18.46 -5.23 -15.56
N GLU A 103 18.60 -5.16 -16.89
CA GLU A 103 19.76 -4.49 -17.54
C GLU A 103 19.71 -2.95 -17.34
N GLY A 104 18.61 -2.43 -16.84
CA GLY A 104 18.39 -1.02 -16.52
C GLY A 104 16.90 -0.70 -16.40
N PRO A 105 16.55 0.45 -15.78
CA PRO A 105 15.17 0.79 -15.47
C PRO A 105 14.29 0.98 -16.71
N LEU A 106 14.84 1.25 -17.89
CA LEU A 106 14.10 1.35 -19.14
C LEU A 106 14.02 0.02 -19.90
N ALA A 107 14.80 -0.99 -19.52
CA ALA A 107 14.75 -2.32 -20.13
C ALA A 107 13.52 -3.11 -19.66
N ASN A 108 13.03 -2.84 -18.44
CA ASN A 108 11.86 -3.49 -17.88
C ASN A 108 10.57 -2.74 -18.27
N PRO A 109 9.66 -3.33 -19.07
CA PRO A 109 8.45 -2.66 -19.49
C PRO A 109 7.47 -2.36 -18.33
N ALA A 110 7.51 -3.13 -17.25
CA ALA A 110 6.67 -2.91 -16.08
C ALA A 110 6.99 -1.59 -15.36
N HIS A 111 8.25 -1.16 -15.39
CA HIS A 111 8.68 0.11 -14.81
C HIS A 111 8.00 1.33 -15.44
N TYR A 112 7.66 1.30 -16.74
CA TYR A 112 6.91 2.39 -17.37
C TYR A 112 5.53 2.57 -16.74
N PHE A 113 4.84 1.47 -16.41
CA PHE A 113 3.55 1.50 -15.75
C PHE A 113 3.67 2.03 -14.31
N ILE A 114 4.70 1.59 -13.58
CA ILE A 114 4.97 2.08 -12.22
C ILE A 114 5.25 3.57 -12.24
N LEU A 115 6.20 4.03 -13.08
CA LEU A 115 6.61 5.43 -13.18
C LEU A 115 5.46 6.35 -13.57
N VAL A 116 4.72 5.99 -14.63
CA VAL A 116 3.54 6.74 -15.07
C VAL A 116 2.50 6.78 -13.96
N GLY A 117 2.24 5.65 -13.31
CA GLY A 117 1.31 5.58 -12.20
C GLY A 117 1.70 6.50 -11.05
N LEU A 118 2.93 6.42 -10.55
CA LEU A 118 3.39 7.22 -9.43
C LEU A 118 3.50 8.71 -9.77
N PHE A 119 3.97 9.06 -10.97
CA PHE A 119 4.06 10.44 -11.43
C PHE A 119 2.68 11.11 -11.47
N PHE A 120 1.69 10.46 -12.06
CA PHE A 120 0.34 11.01 -12.13
C PHE A 120 -0.43 10.89 -10.81
N LEU A 121 -0.04 10.00 -9.90
CA LEU A 121 -0.51 9.97 -8.52
C LEU A 121 -0.17 11.30 -7.81
N PHE A 122 1.10 11.72 -7.89
CA PHE A 122 1.54 13.02 -7.38
C PHE A 122 0.81 14.18 -8.10
N THR A 123 0.66 14.08 -9.43
CA THR A 123 -0.06 15.07 -10.24
C THR A 123 -1.53 15.22 -9.82
N ALA A 124 -2.21 14.12 -9.46
CA ALA A 124 -3.57 14.18 -8.94
C ALA A 124 -3.66 15.03 -7.66
N GLY A 125 -2.73 14.83 -6.72
CA GLY A 125 -2.64 15.65 -5.51
C GLY A 125 -2.37 17.12 -5.81
N MET A 126 -1.41 17.41 -6.71
CA MET A 126 -1.09 18.78 -7.14
C MET A 126 -2.28 19.45 -7.84
N THR A 127 -3.04 18.68 -8.65
CA THR A 127 -4.25 19.18 -9.30
C THR A 127 -5.30 19.61 -8.28
N ALA A 128 -5.51 18.84 -7.20
CA ALA A 128 -6.42 19.22 -6.12
C ALA A 128 -6.00 20.51 -5.40
N ILE A 129 -4.68 20.76 -5.29
CA ILE A 129 -4.12 21.96 -4.65
C ILE A 129 -4.25 23.21 -5.56
N VAL A 130 -4.07 23.02 -6.87
CA VAL A 130 -3.98 24.14 -7.84
C VAL A 130 -5.35 24.62 -8.31
N LEU A 131 -6.34 23.74 -8.43
CA LEU A 131 -7.66 24.05 -8.99
C LEU A 131 -8.47 25.10 -8.22
N PRO A 132 -8.53 25.11 -6.85
CA PRO A 132 -9.28 26.14 -6.14
C PRO A 132 -8.69 27.53 -6.37
N LEU A 133 -9.45 28.46 -7.01
CA LEU A 133 -8.93 29.81 -7.33
C LEU A 133 -9.19 30.80 -6.19
N ASP A 134 -10.44 31.16 -5.98
CA ASP A 134 -10.83 32.29 -5.09
C ASP A 134 -11.54 31.79 -3.84
N GLU A 135 -12.28 30.70 -3.96
CA GLU A 135 -13.03 30.15 -2.85
C GLU A 135 -12.16 29.25 -1.98
N LYS A 136 -12.36 29.37 -0.69
CA LYS A 136 -11.73 28.47 0.27
C LYS A 136 -12.36 27.07 0.12
N PRO A 137 -11.57 26.03 -0.22
CA PRO A 137 -12.09 24.68 -0.46
C PRO A 137 -12.52 23.99 0.86
N GLY A 138 -13.38 24.66 1.64
CA GLY A 138 -13.94 24.20 2.88
C GLY A 138 -13.23 24.71 4.14
N PRO A 139 -13.82 24.45 5.34
CA PRO A 139 -13.35 25.00 6.61
C PRO A 139 -11.99 24.44 7.08
N ALA A 140 -11.62 23.24 6.61
CA ALA A 140 -10.36 22.59 6.96
C ALA A 140 -9.16 23.08 6.13
N ALA A 141 -9.42 23.80 5.02
CA ALA A 141 -8.39 24.21 4.06
C ALA A 141 -7.17 24.86 4.71
N VAL A 142 -6.01 24.58 4.15
CA VAL A 142 -4.72 25.13 4.57
C VAL A 142 -4.38 26.32 3.71
N ARG A 143 -3.99 27.43 4.34
CA ARG A 143 -3.56 28.62 3.64
C ARG A 143 -2.13 28.46 3.13
N ILE A 144 -1.93 28.51 1.82
CA ILE A 144 -0.64 28.47 1.15
C ILE A 144 -0.08 29.88 1.01
N THR A 145 -0.89 30.80 0.49
CA THR A 145 -0.54 32.24 0.40
C THR A 145 -1.70 33.08 0.96
N ARG A 146 -1.63 34.40 0.83
CA ARG A 146 -2.72 35.29 1.29
C ARG A 146 -4.06 35.00 0.61
N THR A 147 -4.03 34.61 -0.66
CA THR A 147 -5.20 34.38 -1.53
C THR A 147 -5.37 32.93 -1.95
N TRP A 148 -4.46 32.04 -1.58
CA TRP A 148 -4.47 30.65 -2.03
C TRP A 148 -4.64 29.71 -0.84
N HIS A 149 -5.70 28.90 -0.88
CA HIS A 149 -5.99 27.84 0.08
C HIS A 149 -6.07 26.50 -0.67
N ALA A 150 -5.57 25.46 -0.04
CA ALA A 150 -5.59 24.09 -0.57
C ALA A 150 -6.41 23.16 0.34
N PRO A 151 -7.14 22.17 -0.23
CA PRO A 151 -7.81 21.15 0.56
C PRO A 151 -6.79 20.25 1.25
N VAL A 152 -7.08 19.84 2.48
CA VAL A 152 -6.16 18.98 3.27
C VAL A 152 -5.95 17.64 2.58
N GLY A 153 -7.01 17.02 2.07
CA GLY A 153 -6.92 15.76 1.31
C GLY A 153 -6.02 15.88 0.08
N GLY A 154 -6.07 17.02 -0.62
CA GLY A 154 -5.18 17.28 -1.76
C GLY A 154 -3.70 17.40 -1.37
N ILE A 155 -3.40 18.08 -0.25
CA ILE A 155 -2.03 18.18 0.27
C ILE A 155 -1.51 16.80 0.68
N LEU A 156 -2.33 15.99 1.35
CA LEU A 156 -1.96 14.64 1.76
C LEU A 156 -1.75 13.73 0.55
N LEU A 157 -2.60 13.84 -0.47
CA LEU A 157 -2.46 13.09 -1.72
C LEU A 157 -1.17 13.47 -2.47
N ALA A 158 -0.83 14.75 -2.52
CA ALA A 158 0.43 15.20 -3.10
C ALA A 158 1.63 14.70 -2.29
N ALA A 159 1.56 14.74 -0.96
CA ALA A 159 2.65 14.28 -0.09
C ALA A 159 2.89 12.76 -0.22
N THR A 160 1.82 11.94 -0.22
CA THR A 160 1.93 10.49 -0.39
C THR A 160 2.41 10.11 -1.78
N GLY A 161 1.90 10.81 -2.82
CA GLY A 161 2.33 10.61 -4.21
C GLY A 161 3.80 11.02 -4.43
N LEU A 162 4.25 12.14 -3.85
CA LEU A 162 5.64 12.56 -3.90
C LEU A 162 6.57 11.57 -3.18
N TYR A 163 6.15 11.08 -2.01
CA TYR A 163 6.89 10.09 -1.25
C TYR A 163 7.10 8.81 -2.06
N ALA A 164 6.04 8.31 -2.71
CA ALA A 164 6.13 7.16 -3.60
C ALA A 164 7.03 7.45 -4.81
N LEU A 165 6.86 8.59 -5.46
CA LEU A 165 7.62 8.96 -6.66
C LEU A 165 9.13 9.08 -6.40
N ILE A 166 9.52 9.68 -5.27
CA ILE A 166 10.93 9.82 -4.85
C ILE A 166 11.54 8.45 -4.52
N GLY A 167 10.74 7.48 -4.08
CA GLY A 167 11.19 6.12 -3.84
C GLY A 167 11.94 5.53 -5.04
N PHE A 168 11.50 5.80 -6.27
CA PHE A 168 12.08 5.22 -7.47
C PHE A 168 13.55 5.63 -7.73
N PRO A 169 13.92 6.92 -7.78
CA PRO A 169 15.33 7.29 -7.92
C PRO A 169 16.17 6.96 -6.67
N LEU A 170 15.56 6.90 -5.49
CA LEU A 170 16.27 6.45 -4.29
C LEU A 170 16.55 4.95 -4.31
N ASP A 171 15.73 4.18 -5.00
CA ASP A 171 15.91 2.76 -5.20
C ASP A 171 17.17 2.47 -6.04
N ASP A 172 17.39 3.20 -7.12
CA ASP A 172 18.64 3.10 -7.89
C ASP A 172 19.88 3.44 -7.03
N ILE A 173 19.81 4.49 -6.21
CA ILE A 173 20.88 4.84 -5.27
C ILE A 173 21.09 3.75 -4.23
N TRP A 174 20.01 3.17 -3.72
CA TRP A 174 20.03 2.05 -2.77
C TRP A 174 20.77 0.85 -3.36
N HIS A 175 20.40 0.44 -4.56
CA HIS A 175 21.03 -0.69 -5.25
C HIS A 175 22.52 -0.47 -5.55
N ARG A 176 22.94 0.78 -5.83
CA ARG A 176 24.38 1.12 -6.00
C ARG A 176 25.18 0.98 -4.73
N ILE A 177 24.60 1.28 -3.58
CA ILE A 177 25.30 1.27 -2.28
C ILE A 177 25.24 -0.12 -1.65
N PHE A 178 24.06 -0.73 -1.63
CA PHE A 178 23.78 -1.95 -0.85
C PHE A 178 23.65 -3.20 -1.72
N GLY A 179 23.86 -3.09 -3.04
CA GLY A 179 23.58 -4.16 -3.99
C GLY A 179 22.09 -4.32 -4.23
N GLN A 180 21.75 -5.14 -5.20
CA GLN A 180 20.34 -5.37 -5.56
C GLN A 180 19.69 -6.30 -4.53
N ASP A 181 18.69 -5.81 -3.82
CA ASP A 181 17.81 -6.61 -3.00
C ASP A 181 16.51 -6.88 -3.76
N VAL A 182 16.35 -8.10 -4.23
CA VAL A 182 15.14 -8.56 -4.94
C VAL A 182 13.97 -8.85 -3.98
N THR A 183 13.89 -8.13 -2.86
CA THR A 183 12.79 -8.24 -1.90
C THR A 183 11.84 -7.05 -1.98
N LEU A 184 10.55 -7.32 -1.82
CA LEU A 184 9.53 -6.28 -1.66
C LEU A 184 9.77 -5.40 -0.42
N TRP A 185 10.47 -5.93 0.58
CA TRP A 185 10.68 -5.27 1.86
C TRP A 185 11.96 -4.43 1.92
N GLY A 186 12.60 -4.18 0.78
CA GLY A 186 13.63 -3.15 0.66
C GLY A 186 13.08 -1.80 1.12
N PRO A 187 13.86 -0.99 1.88
CA PRO A 187 13.35 0.29 2.40
C PRO A 187 12.81 1.23 1.33
N THR A 188 13.43 1.29 0.16
CA THR A 188 12.99 2.10 -0.99
C THR A 188 11.75 1.53 -1.66
N HIS A 189 11.63 0.21 -1.78
CA HIS A 189 10.40 -0.46 -2.22
C HIS A 189 9.22 -0.16 -1.27
N LEU A 190 9.46 -0.15 0.05
CA LEU A 190 8.45 0.24 1.03
C LEU A 190 8.01 1.71 0.89
N MET A 191 8.88 2.61 0.38
CA MET A 191 8.48 3.98 0.04
C MET A 191 7.51 4.01 -1.13
N LEU A 192 7.82 3.29 -2.21
CA LEU A 192 6.97 3.18 -3.41
C LEU A 192 5.58 2.67 -3.05
N ILE A 193 5.53 1.51 -2.44
CA ILE A 193 4.30 0.78 -2.10
C ILE A 193 3.52 1.48 -0.98
N GLY A 194 4.24 1.88 0.07
CA GLY A 194 3.65 2.56 1.22
C GLY A 194 3.05 3.91 0.84
N GLY A 195 3.74 4.70 0.03
CA GLY A 195 3.25 5.97 -0.48
C GLY A 195 2.00 5.80 -1.35
N ALA A 196 2.03 4.85 -2.30
CA ALA A 196 0.87 4.52 -3.14
C ALA A 196 -0.31 4.00 -2.32
N GLY A 197 -0.08 3.09 -1.37
CA GLY A 197 -1.11 2.56 -0.48
C GLY A 197 -1.75 3.62 0.43
N LEU A 198 -0.93 4.50 1.03
CA LEU A 198 -1.40 5.58 1.90
C LEU A 198 -2.12 6.70 1.14
N SER A 199 -1.86 6.86 -0.16
CA SER A 199 -2.57 7.82 -1.01
C SER A 199 -4.08 7.52 -1.09
N LEU A 200 -4.48 6.26 -0.92
CA LEU A 200 -5.88 5.84 -0.88
C LEU A 200 -6.62 6.39 0.35
N VAL A 201 -5.93 6.54 1.49
CA VAL A 201 -6.48 7.24 2.65
C VAL A 201 -6.65 8.73 2.34
N ALA A 202 -5.65 9.35 1.69
CA ALA A 202 -5.71 10.75 1.30
C ALA A 202 -6.86 11.03 0.32
N VAL A 203 -7.11 10.13 -0.64
CA VAL A 203 -8.24 10.18 -1.59
C VAL A 203 -9.58 10.10 -0.88
N LEU A 204 -9.73 9.20 0.10
CA LEU A 204 -10.94 9.10 0.91
C LEU A 204 -11.22 10.40 1.67
N LEU A 205 -10.17 11.03 2.22
CA LEU A 205 -10.27 12.33 2.89
C LEU A 205 -10.62 13.46 1.92
N LEU A 206 -10.03 13.49 0.72
CA LEU A 206 -10.34 14.46 -0.33
C LEU A 206 -11.80 14.32 -0.81
N GLU A 207 -12.26 13.07 -1.01
CA GLU A 207 -13.66 12.79 -1.35
C GLU A 207 -14.61 13.27 -0.25
N TYR A 208 -14.25 13.04 1.02
CA TYR A 208 -15.05 13.54 2.15
C TYR A 208 -15.13 15.08 2.13
N GLU A 209 -14.02 15.80 1.96
CA GLU A 209 -14.04 17.27 1.82
C GLU A 209 -14.95 17.68 0.66
N GLY A 210 -14.87 17.01 -0.50
CA GLY A 210 -15.75 17.26 -1.65
C GLY A 210 -17.23 16.99 -1.37
N SER A 211 -17.52 15.94 -0.61
CA SER A 211 -18.89 15.56 -0.23
C SER A 211 -19.57 16.62 0.67
N ARG A 212 -18.76 17.38 1.42
CA ARG A 212 -19.23 18.46 2.30
C ARG A 212 -19.30 19.82 1.61
N ASN A 213 -18.79 19.94 0.38
CA ASN A 213 -18.76 21.15 -0.44
C ASN A 213 -19.43 20.90 -1.80
N LYS A 214 -20.55 20.19 -1.83
CA LYS A 214 -21.29 19.87 -3.05
C LYS A 214 -21.79 21.13 -3.75
N PRO A 215 -21.71 21.21 -5.10
CA PRO A 215 -22.37 22.26 -5.87
C PRO A 215 -23.89 22.28 -5.64
N ARG A 216 -24.51 21.12 -5.45
CA ARG A 216 -25.95 20.93 -5.17
C ARG A 216 -26.12 20.20 -3.85
N PRO A 217 -26.12 20.93 -2.70
CA PRO A 217 -26.10 20.32 -1.36
C PRO A 217 -27.32 19.45 -1.07
N ASP A 218 -28.50 19.82 -1.58
CA ASP A 218 -29.77 19.17 -1.32
C ASP A 218 -29.97 17.87 -2.13
N GLU A 219 -29.14 17.64 -3.16
CA GLU A 219 -29.21 16.42 -3.93
C GLU A 219 -28.52 15.25 -3.23
N PRO A 220 -29.13 14.06 -3.19
CA PRO A 220 -28.49 12.86 -2.67
C PRO A 220 -27.28 12.49 -3.53
N ASP A 221 -26.34 11.73 -2.94
CA ASP A 221 -25.21 11.19 -3.69
C ASP A 221 -25.70 10.26 -4.80
N LEU A 222 -25.19 10.48 -6.02
CA LEU A 222 -25.44 9.61 -7.16
C LEU A 222 -24.87 8.20 -6.90
N TRP A 223 -25.45 7.17 -7.50
CA TRP A 223 -24.94 5.81 -7.42
C TRP A 223 -23.46 5.70 -7.82
N ARG A 224 -23.00 6.53 -8.76
CA ARG A 224 -21.59 6.63 -9.20
C ARG A 224 -20.64 6.96 -8.06
N VAL A 225 -21.05 7.84 -7.15
CA VAL A 225 -20.25 8.19 -5.97
C VAL A 225 -20.13 7.02 -5.02
N ARG A 226 -21.20 6.23 -4.85
CA ARG A 226 -21.15 5.01 -4.05
C ARG A 226 -20.20 3.98 -4.64
N VAL A 227 -20.24 3.79 -5.96
CA VAL A 227 -19.29 2.92 -6.68
C VAL A 227 -17.87 3.43 -6.52
N GLN A 228 -17.63 4.72 -6.66
CA GLN A 228 -16.31 5.33 -6.47
C GLN A 228 -15.77 5.11 -5.03
N ARG A 229 -16.62 5.21 -4.00
CA ARG A 229 -16.24 4.88 -2.63
C ARG A 229 -15.90 3.40 -2.46
N VAL A 230 -16.64 2.49 -3.11
CA VAL A 230 -16.29 1.06 -3.16
C VAL A 230 -14.92 0.87 -3.79
N PHE A 231 -14.62 1.56 -4.89
CA PHE A 231 -13.32 1.51 -5.55
C PHE A 231 -12.19 2.03 -4.66
N ALA A 232 -12.41 3.14 -3.94
CA ALA A 232 -11.42 3.70 -3.03
C ALA A 232 -11.11 2.76 -1.84
N PHE A 233 -12.15 2.16 -1.22
CA PHE A 233 -11.94 1.16 -0.16
C PHE A 233 -11.38 -0.15 -0.70
N GLY A 234 -11.82 -0.61 -1.86
CA GLY A 234 -11.26 -1.80 -2.52
C GLY A 234 -9.79 -1.60 -2.90
N GLY A 235 -9.46 -0.42 -3.41
CA GLY A 235 -8.08 -0.02 -3.63
C GLY A 235 -7.27 0.00 -2.34
N LEU A 236 -7.82 0.53 -1.23
CA LEU A 236 -7.17 0.52 0.07
C LEU A 236 -6.92 -0.92 0.59
N LEU A 237 -7.88 -1.82 0.39
CA LEU A 237 -7.69 -3.24 0.71
C LEU A 237 -6.55 -3.85 -0.10
N ILE A 238 -6.53 -3.62 -1.41
CA ILE A 238 -5.47 -4.08 -2.31
C ILE A 238 -4.13 -3.46 -1.91
N GLY A 239 -4.06 -2.13 -1.72
CA GLY A 239 -2.82 -1.42 -1.41
C GLY A 239 -2.19 -1.85 -0.07
N LEU A 240 -3.01 -2.16 0.94
CA LEU A 240 -2.51 -2.73 2.19
C LEU A 240 -2.19 -4.23 2.07
N SER A 241 -2.84 -4.96 1.14
CA SER A 241 -2.58 -6.37 0.86
C SER A 241 -1.29 -6.60 0.06
N VAL A 242 -0.76 -5.59 -0.62
CA VAL A 242 0.46 -5.69 -1.44
C VAL A 242 1.68 -6.09 -0.61
N PHE A 243 1.74 -5.71 0.67
CA PHE A 243 2.87 -6.05 1.54
C PHE A 243 3.07 -7.56 1.76
N GLN A 244 2.10 -8.40 1.42
CA GLN A 244 2.23 -9.86 1.51
C GLN A 244 2.40 -10.55 0.14
N VAL A 245 2.61 -9.78 -0.95
CA VAL A 245 2.57 -10.30 -2.33
C VAL A 245 3.65 -11.37 -2.64
N GLU A 246 4.78 -11.39 -1.94
CA GLU A 246 5.77 -12.46 -2.09
C GLU A 246 5.20 -13.84 -1.74
N TYR A 247 4.28 -13.89 -0.76
CA TYR A 247 3.55 -15.12 -0.42
C TYR A 247 2.60 -15.55 -1.53
N ASP A 248 2.06 -14.59 -2.30
CA ASP A 248 1.17 -14.84 -3.43
C ASP A 248 1.87 -15.63 -4.56
N PHE A 249 3.19 -15.52 -4.66
CA PHE A 249 4.02 -16.25 -5.62
C PHE A 249 4.65 -17.53 -5.04
N GLY A 250 4.61 -17.74 -3.73
CA GLY A 250 5.26 -18.85 -3.04
C GLY A 250 6.78 -18.70 -2.91
N VAL A 251 7.31 -17.48 -3.13
CA VAL A 251 8.75 -17.15 -3.05
C VAL A 251 9.07 -16.18 -1.91
N GLN A 252 8.24 -16.15 -0.90
CA GLN A 252 8.43 -15.30 0.28
C GLN A 252 9.82 -15.44 0.89
N GLN A 253 10.37 -14.31 1.32
CA GLN A 253 11.70 -14.21 1.94
C GLN A 253 11.62 -14.04 3.47
N PHE A 254 10.44 -14.24 4.04
CA PHE A 254 10.15 -14.07 5.47
C PHE A 254 9.29 -15.21 6.00
N PRO A 255 9.30 -15.46 7.33
CA PRO A 255 8.50 -16.52 7.95
C PRO A 255 7.00 -16.41 7.63
N LEU A 256 6.37 -17.57 7.48
CA LEU A 256 4.97 -17.69 7.04
C LEU A 256 3.98 -16.99 7.98
N VAL A 257 4.29 -16.89 9.27
CA VAL A 257 3.44 -16.25 10.28
C VAL A 257 3.17 -14.76 10.00
N LEU A 258 4.01 -14.10 9.20
CA LEU A 258 3.79 -12.70 8.79
C LEU A 258 2.64 -12.55 7.78
N GLN A 259 2.36 -13.56 6.95
CA GLN A 259 1.27 -13.48 5.98
C GLN A 259 -0.10 -13.22 6.63
N PRO A 260 -0.59 -14.05 7.59
CA PRO A 260 -1.86 -13.78 8.26
C PRO A 260 -1.86 -12.49 9.09
N LEU A 261 -0.72 -12.05 9.61
CA LEU A 261 -0.59 -10.75 10.28
C LEU A 261 -0.90 -9.59 9.32
N LEU A 262 -0.28 -9.60 8.12
CA LEU A 262 -0.48 -8.58 7.09
C LEU A 262 -1.91 -8.60 6.54
N ILE A 263 -2.48 -9.79 6.32
CA ILE A 263 -3.90 -9.96 5.97
C ILE A 263 -4.82 -9.33 7.03
N THR A 264 -4.54 -9.58 8.31
CA THR A 264 -5.30 -9.00 9.42
C THR A 264 -5.23 -7.48 9.43
N ALA A 265 -4.03 -6.91 9.29
CA ALA A 265 -3.83 -5.46 9.29
C ALA A 265 -4.59 -4.79 8.13
N ALA A 266 -4.51 -5.33 6.92
CA ALA A 266 -5.22 -4.84 5.74
C ALA A 266 -6.74 -4.92 5.90
N ALA A 267 -7.27 -6.06 6.32
CA ALA A 267 -8.69 -6.30 6.47
C ALA A 267 -9.32 -5.42 7.55
N THR A 268 -8.68 -5.31 8.72
CA THR A 268 -9.28 -4.64 9.87
C THR A 268 -9.41 -3.14 9.67
N VAL A 269 -8.38 -2.47 9.16
CA VAL A 269 -8.43 -1.03 8.87
C VAL A 269 -9.46 -0.74 7.77
N THR A 270 -9.43 -1.52 6.69
CA THR A 270 -10.23 -1.23 5.51
C THR A 270 -11.69 -1.62 5.69
N LEU A 271 -11.99 -2.87 6.07
CA LEU A 271 -13.35 -3.38 6.08
C LEU A 271 -14.20 -2.77 7.19
N VAL A 272 -13.58 -2.47 8.35
CA VAL A 272 -14.29 -1.76 9.43
C VAL A 272 -14.68 -0.35 8.98
N ALA A 273 -13.75 0.41 8.39
CA ALA A 273 -14.05 1.74 7.86
C ALA A 273 -15.09 1.69 6.72
N ALA A 274 -14.94 0.76 5.79
CA ALA A 274 -15.87 0.56 4.68
C ALA A 274 -17.29 0.28 5.16
N ARG A 275 -17.47 -0.62 6.15
CA ARG A 275 -18.79 -0.93 6.71
C ARG A 275 -19.46 0.28 7.34
N ILE A 276 -18.71 1.10 8.05
CA ILE A 276 -19.21 2.34 8.65
C ILE A 276 -19.67 3.34 7.58
N VAL A 277 -18.91 3.48 6.50
CA VAL A 277 -19.17 4.50 5.46
C VAL A 277 -20.21 4.05 4.44
N LEU A 278 -20.08 2.82 3.92
CA LEU A 278 -20.91 2.29 2.84
C LEU A 278 -22.22 1.66 3.35
N GLY A 279 -22.28 1.28 4.62
CA GLY A 279 -23.45 0.64 5.21
C GLY A 279 -23.54 -0.86 4.89
N ARG A 280 -24.76 -1.41 4.90
CA ARG A 280 -25.02 -2.85 4.70
C ARG A 280 -24.51 -3.34 3.35
N GLY A 281 -23.79 -4.47 3.36
CA GLY A 281 -23.18 -5.09 2.18
C GLY A 281 -21.94 -4.34 1.64
N GLY A 282 -21.52 -3.26 2.32
CA GLY A 282 -20.40 -2.44 1.89
C GLY A 282 -19.08 -3.21 1.86
N THR A 283 -18.82 -4.05 2.87
CA THR A 283 -17.60 -4.87 2.93
C THR A 283 -17.57 -5.93 1.83
N LEU A 284 -18.70 -6.57 1.55
CA LEU A 284 -18.80 -7.56 0.47
C LEU A 284 -18.57 -6.92 -0.89
N ALA A 285 -19.09 -5.70 -1.13
CA ALA A 285 -18.86 -4.97 -2.36
C ALA A 285 -17.37 -4.60 -2.52
N VAL A 286 -16.70 -4.18 -1.44
CA VAL A 286 -15.28 -3.85 -1.41
C VAL A 286 -14.43 -5.09 -1.73
N VAL A 287 -14.72 -6.22 -1.09
CA VAL A 287 -14.01 -7.48 -1.33
C VAL A 287 -14.26 -7.99 -2.75
N ALA A 288 -15.51 -7.95 -3.24
CA ALA A 288 -15.83 -8.35 -4.61
C ALA A 288 -15.04 -7.49 -5.65
N PHE A 289 -14.95 -6.19 -5.42
CA PHE A 289 -14.12 -5.31 -6.27
C PHE A 289 -12.65 -5.69 -6.20
N ALA A 290 -12.10 -5.90 -5.00
CA ALA A 290 -10.69 -6.27 -4.83
C ALA A 290 -10.37 -7.62 -5.50
N MET A 291 -11.26 -8.62 -5.39
CA MET A 291 -11.12 -9.91 -6.06
C MET A 291 -11.13 -9.79 -7.59
N VAL A 292 -12.05 -8.97 -8.13
CA VAL A 292 -12.12 -8.74 -9.59
C VAL A 292 -10.85 -8.08 -10.08
N VAL A 293 -10.37 -7.02 -9.42
CA VAL A 293 -9.15 -6.32 -9.82
C VAL A 293 -7.92 -7.22 -9.70
N ARG A 294 -7.72 -7.89 -8.56
CA ARG A 294 -6.60 -8.80 -8.36
C ARG A 294 -6.62 -9.97 -9.33
N GLY A 295 -7.81 -10.56 -9.56
CA GLY A 295 -7.99 -11.64 -10.53
C GLY A 295 -7.69 -11.22 -11.96
N LEU A 296 -8.14 -10.04 -12.38
CA LEU A 296 -7.84 -9.50 -13.71
C LEU A 296 -6.35 -9.22 -13.90
N VAL A 297 -5.70 -8.63 -12.89
CA VAL A 297 -4.26 -8.36 -12.93
C VAL A 297 -3.46 -9.68 -12.95
N ALA A 298 -3.81 -10.64 -12.10
CA ALA A 298 -3.17 -11.95 -12.09
C ALA A 298 -3.33 -12.68 -13.45
N TYR A 299 -4.52 -12.62 -14.05
CA TYR A 299 -4.77 -13.19 -15.37
C TYR A 299 -3.99 -12.47 -16.47
N LEU A 300 -3.90 -11.14 -16.42
CA LEU A 300 -3.14 -10.35 -17.40
C LEU A 300 -1.65 -10.71 -17.34
N VAL A 301 -1.07 -10.78 -16.14
CA VAL A 301 0.37 -11.00 -15.94
C VAL A 301 0.76 -12.46 -16.21
N ALA A 302 -0.02 -13.43 -15.70
CA ALA A 302 0.26 -14.85 -15.87
C ALA A 302 -0.44 -15.48 -17.09
N GLY A 303 -1.12 -14.67 -17.90
CA GLY A 303 -1.83 -15.12 -19.08
C GLY A 303 -0.92 -15.22 -20.32
N PRO A 304 -1.48 -15.65 -21.47
CA PRO A 304 -0.71 -16.00 -22.66
C PRO A 304 0.00 -14.81 -23.34
N ILE A 305 -0.21 -13.57 -22.88
CA ILE A 305 0.42 -12.37 -23.44
C ILE A 305 1.76 -12.09 -22.77
N ILE A 306 1.83 -12.22 -21.45
CA ILE A 306 3.03 -11.89 -20.64
C ILE A 306 3.74 -13.18 -20.20
N ASP A 307 2.99 -14.22 -19.88
CA ASP A 307 3.45 -15.55 -19.45
C ASP A 307 4.44 -15.52 -18.27
N ALA A 308 4.25 -14.59 -17.36
CA ALA A 308 5.07 -14.46 -16.17
C ALA A 308 4.58 -15.40 -15.03
N PRO A 309 5.36 -15.60 -13.96
CA PRO A 309 4.96 -16.44 -12.83
C PRO A 309 3.55 -16.14 -12.32
N ARG A 310 2.80 -17.20 -12.06
CA ARG A 310 1.43 -17.09 -11.54
C ARG A 310 1.45 -16.66 -10.09
N ASN A 311 0.50 -15.79 -9.73
CA ASN A 311 0.24 -15.41 -8.35
C ASN A 311 -1.19 -15.74 -7.94
N VAL A 312 -1.36 -16.04 -6.67
CA VAL A 312 -2.65 -16.13 -5.96
C VAL A 312 -2.87 -14.86 -5.14
N PHE A 313 -3.93 -14.74 -4.38
CA PHE A 313 -4.16 -13.58 -3.50
C PHE A 313 -5.17 -13.93 -2.40
N PRO A 314 -5.13 -13.22 -1.24
CA PRO A 314 -6.08 -13.43 -0.16
C PRO A 314 -7.50 -13.11 -0.58
N LEU A 315 -8.44 -13.92 -0.10
CA LEU A 315 -9.86 -13.79 -0.47
C LEU A 315 -10.57 -12.68 0.30
N TYR A 316 -10.24 -12.50 1.60
CA TYR A 316 -10.88 -11.55 2.51
C TYR A 316 -12.39 -11.74 2.72
N LEU A 317 -13.00 -12.75 2.08
CA LEU A 317 -14.45 -12.97 2.14
C LEU A 317 -14.92 -13.29 3.56
N GLY A 318 -14.16 -14.14 4.27
CA GLY A 318 -14.44 -14.49 5.66
C GLY A 318 -14.44 -13.25 6.56
N ALA A 319 -13.44 -12.40 6.42
CA ALA A 319 -13.33 -11.14 7.14
C ALA A 319 -14.52 -10.21 6.84
N ALA A 320 -14.92 -10.07 5.57
CA ALA A 320 -16.08 -9.25 5.17
C ALA A 320 -17.40 -9.77 5.78
N VAL A 321 -17.63 -11.08 5.74
CA VAL A 321 -18.81 -11.71 6.32
C VAL A 321 -18.86 -11.48 7.83
N VAL A 322 -17.74 -11.68 8.54
CA VAL A 322 -17.64 -11.44 9.99
C VAL A 322 -18.01 -10.00 10.33
N VAL A 323 -17.49 -9.02 9.59
CA VAL A 323 -17.80 -7.59 9.80
C VAL A 323 -19.29 -7.29 9.57
N GLU A 324 -19.90 -7.84 8.52
CA GLU A 324 -21.33 -7.64 8.24
C GLU A 324 -22.22 -8.28 9.33
N LEU A 325 -21.89 -9.49 9.80
CA LEU A 325 -22.63 -10.17 10.86
C LEU A 325 -22.52 -9.43 12.20
N LEU A 326 -21.31 -9.00 12.59
CA LEU A 326 -21.11 -8.24 13.81
C LEU A 326 -21.79 -6.85 13.77
N ALA A 327 -22.04 -6.32 12.58
CA ALA A 327 -22.79 -5.07 12.41
C ALA A 327 -24.31 -5.22 12.64
N LEU A 328 -24.83 -6.44 12.81
CA LEU A 328 -26.20 -6.68 13.24
C LEU A 328 -26.38 -6.48 14.76
N LEU A 329 -25.29 -6.52 15.53
CA LEU A 329 -25.33 -6.31 16.97
C LEU A 329 -25.56 -4.84 17.33
N PRO A 330 -26.29 -4.53 18.43
CA PRO A 330 -26.54 -3.16 18.88
C PRO A 330 -25.27 -2.32 19.15
N LEU A 331 -24.15 -3.01 19.42
CA LEU A 331 -22.86 -2.40 19.71
C LEU A 331 -22.32 -1.52 18.56
N HIS A 332 -22.80 -1.75 17.32
CA HIS A 332 -22.41 -0.96 16.14
C HIS A 332 -22.70 0.56 16.29
N ARG A 333 -23.51 0.96 17.27
CA ARG A 333 -23.75 2.38 17.60
C ARG A 333 -22.52 3.09 18.14
N ASN A 334 -21.63 2.36 18.87
CA ASN A 334 -20.32 2.86 19.26
C ASN A 334 -19.26 2.35 18.27
N ARG A 335 -18.94 3.16 17.27
CA ARG A 335 -18.07 2.80 16.13
C ARG A 335 -16.70 2.28 16.56
N ILE A 336 -16.14 2.85 17.62
CA ILE A 336 -14.79 2.52 18.08
C ILE A 336 -14.78 1.14 18.75
N TRP A 337 -15.67 0.91 19.72
CA TRP A 337 -15.77 -0.40 20.39
C TRP A 337 -16.22 -1.50 19.44
N TRP A 338 -17.16 -1.17 18.54
CA TRP A 338 -17.55 -2.11 17.50
C TRP A 338 -16.39 -2.43 16.56
N GLY A 339 -15.56 -1.42 16.22
CA GLY A 339 -14.34 -1.62 15.43
C GLY A 339 -13.36 -2.58 16.09
N ALA A 340 -13.15 -2.44 17.41
CA ALA A 340 -12.32 -3.37 18.19
C ALA A 340 -12.87 -4.82 18.13
N LEU A 341 -14.19 -4.98 18.32
CA LEU A 341 -14.84 -6.29 18.23
C LEU A 341 -14.77 -6.89 16.82
N ALA A 342 -14.99 -6.07 15.80
CA ALA A 342 -14.89 -6.50 14.41
C ALA A 342 -13.44 -6.92 14.07
N GLY A 343 -12.45 -6.15 14.55
CA GLY A 343 -11.05 -6.49 14.40
C GLY A 343 -10.66 -7.80 15.09
N PHE A 344 -11.16 -8.04 16.31
CA PHE A 344 -11.02 -9.33 16.98
C PHE A 344 -11.65 -10.47 16.17
N GLY A 345 -12.88 -10.27 15.65
CA GLY A 345 -13.56 -11.27 14.83
C GLY A 345 -12.82 -11.57 13.53
N ILE A 346 -12.23 -10.56 12.87
CA ILE A 346 -11.38 -10.75 11.69
C ILE A 346 -10.15 -11.57 12.03
N ALA A 347 -9.44 -11.20 13.12
CA ALA A 347 -8.20 -11.86 13.54
C ALA A 347 -8.40 -13.30 14.04
N THR A 348 -9.61 -13.71 14.28
CA THR A 348 -9.95 -15.07 14.74
C THR A 348 -10.78 -15.82 13.69
N VAL A 349 -12.08 -15.60 13.65
CA VAL A 349 -13.00 -16.28 12.72
C VAL A 349 -12.69 -15.94 11.26
N GLY A 350 -12.36 -14.67 10.98
CA GLY A 350 -12.01 -14.24 9.64
C GLY A 350 -10.78 -14.98 9.11
N LEU A 351 -9.69 -15.06 9.91
CA LEU A 351 -8.49 -15.81 9.55
C LEU A 351 -8.72 -17.31 9.48
N TRP A 352 -9.57 -17.86 10.35
CA TRP A 352 -9.91 -19.27 10.26
C TRP A 352 -10.63 -19.61 8.93
N ILE A 353 -11.52 -18.74 8.45
CA ILE A 353 -12.14 -18.91 7.12
C ILE A 353 -11.09 -18.71 6.02
N GLU A 354 -10.22 -17.70 6.14
CA GLU A 354 -9.16 -17.42 5.17
C GLU A 354 -8.18 -18.60 5.05
N SER A 355 -7.88 -19.31 6.16
CA SER A 355 -7.01 -20.48 6.12
C SER A 355 -7.53 -21.59 5.21
N ARG A 356 -8.88 -21.74 5.04
CA ARG A 356 -9.45 -22.69 4.08
C ARG A 356 -9.19 -22.30 2.64
N TRP A 357 -9.14 -21.01 2.35
CA TRP A 357 -8.74 -20.49 1.05
C TRP A 357 -7.25 -20.69 0.82
N VAL A 358 -6.44 -20.36 1.82
CA VAL A 358 -4.98 -20.56 1.76
C VAL A 358 -4.64 -22.04 1.52
N GLU A 359 -5.28 -22.96 2.24
CA GLU A 359 -5.13 -24.42 2.04
C GLU A 359 -5.49 -24.87 0.62
N ALA A 360 -6.48 -24.20 -0.01
CA ALA A 360 -6.96 -24.59 -1.34
C ALA A 360 -6.10 -24.05 -2.50
N VAL A 361 -5.43 -22.89 -2.35
CA VAL A 361 -4.80 -22.19 -3.48
C VAL A 361 -3.33 -21.81 -3.29
N TYR A 362 -2.85 -21.71 -2.05
CA TYR A 362 -1.45 -21.35 -1.78
C TYR A 362 -0.57 -22.60 -1.72
N LEU A 363 0.69 -22.44 -2.10
CA LEU A 363 1.68 -23.51 -2.02
C LEU A 363 2.02 -23.88 -0.57
N ASN A 364 2.04 -22.88 0.31
CA ASN A 364 2.42 -23.04 1.72
C ASN A 364 1.20 -22.73 2.60
N PRO A 365 0.34 -23.73 2.88
CA PRO A 365 -0.80 -23.57 3.80
C PRO A 365 -0.31 -23.33 5.23
N TRP A 366 -1.14 -22.70 6.07
CA TRP A 366 -0.77 -22.43 7.46
C TRP A 366 -0.86 -23.69 8.31
N PRO A 367 0.27 -24.21 8.84
CA PRO A 367 0.24 -25.42 9.66
C PRO A 367 -0.45 -25.18 10.99
N THR A 368 -0.97 -26.25 11.58
CA THR A 368 -1.68 -26.16 12.86
C THR A 368 -0.79 -25.65 14.00
N ALA A 369 0.49 -26.02 13.98
CA ALA A 369 1.48 -25.60 14.98
C ALA A 369 1.70 -24.08 15.02
N MET A 370 1.51 -23.36 13.89
CA MET A 370 1.69 -21.91 13.80
C MET A 370 0.57 -21.11 14.51
N TRP A 371 -0.63 -21.67 14.70
CA TRP A 371 -1.81 -20.93 15.18
C TRP A 371 -1.64 -20.22 16.52
N PRO A 372 -0.98 -20.78 17.56
CA PRO A 372 -0.78 -20.06 18.82
C PRO A 372 -0.01 -18.75 18.64
N GLU A 373 1.10 -18.77 17.88
CA GLU A 373 1.89 -17.58 17.58
C GLU A 373 1.12 -16.61 16.68
N LEU A 374 0.50 -17.12 15.63
CA LEU A 374 -0.37 -16.35 14.73
C LEU A 374 -1.42 -15.55 15.52
N LEU A 375 -2.17 -16.20 16.42
CA LEU A 375 -3.21 -15.54 17.21
C LEU A 375 -2.61 -14.53 18.19
N ALA A 376 -1.48 -14.83 18.81
CA ALA A 376 -0.80 -13.91 19.72
C ALA A 376 -0.40 -12.59 19.01
N MET A 377 -0.07 -12.65 17.72
CA MET A 377 0.27 -11.49 16.89
C MET A 377 -0.97 -10.83 16.25
N ALA A 378 -1.86 -11.63 15.66
CA ALA A 378 -2.99 -11.14 14.89
C ALA A 378 -4.09 -10.53 15.76
N VAL A 379 -4.38 -11.08 16.96
CA VAL A 379 -5.48 -10.57 17.80
C VAL A 379 -5.23 -9.13 18.27
N PRO A 380 -4.10 -8.77 18.91
CA PRO A 380 -3.87 -7.38 19.30
C PRO A 380 -3.78 -6.44 18.09
N THR A 381 -3.16 -6.89 16.99
CA THR A 381 -3.10 -6.13 15.73
C THR A 381 -4.51 -5.91 15.15
N GLY A 382 -5.34 -6.93 15.15
CA GLY A 382 -6.70 -6.87 14.66
C GLY A 382 -7.59 -5.95 15.49
N ILE A 383 -7.52 -6.01 16.82
CA ILE A 383 -8.26 -5.13 17.72
C ILE A 383 -7.88 -3.66 17.46
N LEU A 384 -6.59 -3.35 17.44
CA LEU A 384 -6.11 -1.98 17.21
C LEU A 384 -6.35 -1.51 15.78
N GLY A 385 -6.14 -2.37 14.78
CA GLY A 385 -6.48 -2.09 13.39
C GLY A 385 -7.97 -1.80 13.21
N GLY A 386 -8.84 -2.56 13.88
CA GLY A 386 -10.29 -2.33 13.91
C GLY A 386 -10.67 -1.00 14.57
N VAL A 387 -9.99 -0.60 15.66
CA VAL A 387 -10.16 0.73 16.26
C VAL A 387 -9.72 1.84 15.30
N VAL A 388 -8.57 1.70 14.63
CA VAL A 388 -8.08 2.66 13.62
C VAL A 388 -9.06 2.76 12.46
N GLY A 389 -9.54 1.63 11.93
CA GLY A 389 -10.58 1.57 10.89
C GLY A 389 -11.89 2.23 11.36
N GLY A 390 -12.28 2.00 12.63
CA GLY A 390 -13.40 2.67 13.28
C GLY A 390 -13.24 4.20 13.33
N MET A 391 -12.05 4.69 13.70
CA MET A 391 -11.74 6.13 13.69
C MET A 391 -11.77 6.71 12.28
N LEU A 392 -11.20 6.03 11.28
CA LEU A 392 -11.28 6.45 9.88
C LEU A 392 -12.74 6.53 9.42
N GLY A 393 -13.55 5.50 9.72
CA GLY A 393 -14.98 5.50 9.40
C GLY A 393 -15.75 6.65 10.07
N VAL A 394 -15.44 6.98 11.33
CA VAL A 394 -16.01 8.12 12.07
C VAL A 394 -15.69 9.44 11.38
N VAL A 395 -14.42 9.67 10.97
CA VAL A 395 -14.02 10.88 10.21
C VAL A 395 -14.82 11.00 8.92
N LEU A 396 -14.86 9.92 8.13
CA LEU A 396 -15.51 9.90 6.81
C LEU A 396 -17.04 9.98 6.87
N ARG A 397 -17.64 9.81 8.06
CA ARG A 397 -19.06 10.09 8.30
C ARG A 397 -19.32 11.47 8.89
N GLY A 398 -18.28 12.21 9.29
CA GLY A 398 -18.41 13.47 10.00
C GLY A 398 -18.95 13.30 11.42
N GLU A 399 -18.71 12.15 12.05
CA GLU A 399 -19.02 11.87 13.46
C GLU A 399 -17.84 12.32 14.34
N GLN A 400 -18.07 12.51 15.66
CA GLN A 400 -17.04 13.04 16.55
C GLN A 400 -15.97 12.00 16.90
N LEU A 401 -14.70 12.33 16.65
CA LEU A 401 -13.55 11.54 17.07
C LEU A 401 -13.37 11.55 18.62
N PRO A 402 -12.71 10.53 19.17
CA PRO A 402 -12.23 10.56 20.56
C PRO A 402 -11.36 11.78 20.85
N ARG A 403 -11.25 12.14 22.14
CA ARG A 403 -10.41 13.26 22.59
C ARG A 403 -8.97 13.11 22.07
N PRO A 404 -8.26 14.24 21.78
CA PRO A 404 -6.91 14.18 21.20
C PRO A 404 -5.90 13.26 21.91
N PRO A 405 -5.82 13.19 23.26
CA PRO A 405 -4.88 12.26 23.90
C PRO A 405 -5.23 10.78 23.64
N VAL A 406 -6.52 10.43 23.59
CA VAL A 406 -6.98 9.06 23.35
C VAL A 406 -6.64 8.63 21.92
N ARG A 407 -6.96 9.46 20.92
CA ARG A 407 -6.66 9.13 19.51
C ARG A 407 -5.15 9.00 19.25
N ARG A 408 -4.31 9.85 19.90
CA ARG A 408 -2.85 9.74 19.81
C ARG A 408 -2.34 8.44 20.44
N ALA A 409 -2.86 8.12 21.65
CA ALA A 409 -2.50 6.88 22.33
C ALA A 409 -2.86 5.63 21.50
N VAL A 410 -4.03 5.61 20.85
CA VAL A 410 -4.44 4.52 19.94
C VAL A 410 -3.49 4.41 18.76
N MET A 411 -3.15 5.52 18.09
CA MET A 411 -2.23 5.48 16.95
C MET A 411 -0.84 4.99 17.35
N VAL A 412 -0.31 5.47 18.48
CA VAL A 412 0.99 5.00 18.99
C VAL A 412 0.92 3.51 19.35
N ALA A 413 -0.14 3.06 20.02
CA ALA A 413 -0.33 1.66 20.37
C ALA A 413 -0.44 0.78 19.13
N ALA A 414 -1.16 1.22 18.09
CA ALA A 414 -1.29 0.47 16.83
C ALA A 414 0.07 0.30 16.14
N VAL A 415 0.87 1.37 16.06
CA VAL A 415 2.24 1.31 15.48
C VAL A 415 3.13 0.40 16.30
N LEU A 416 3.12 0.52 17.64
CA LEU A 416 3.96 -0.29 18.51
C LEU A 416 3.57 -1.77 18.46
N VAL A 417 2.27 -2.09 18.47
CA VAL A 417 1.80 -3.49 18.43
C VAL A 417 2.11 -4.12 17.08
N LEU A 418 1.81 -3.42 15.97
CA LEU A 418 2.14 -3.92 14.64
C LEU A 418 3.66 -4.09 14.49
N GLY A 419 4.44 -3.11 14.93
CA GLY A 419 5.90 -3.16 14.89
C GLY A 419 6.47 -4.30 15.72
N ALA A 420 5.96 -4.52 16.94
CA ALA A 420 6.37 -5.63 17.82
C ALA A 420 5.98 -7.00 17.22
N ALA A 421 4.77 -7.12 16.65
CA ALA A 421 4.32 -8.34 15.98
C ALA A 421 5.19 -8.64 14.75
N THR A 422 5.48 -7.63 13.92
CA THR A 422 6.39 -7.79 12.77
C THR A 422 7.79 -8.18 13.21
N ALA A 423 8.35 -7.49 14.21
CA ALA A 423 9.67 -7.83 14.75
C ALA A 423 9.74 -9.26 15.31
N ASN A 424 8.67 -9.70 16.00
CA ASN A 424 8.56 -11.08 16.47
C ASN A 424 8.53 -12.07 15.31
N GLY A 425 7.72 -11.81 14.27
CA GLY A 425 7.62 -12.68 13.10
C GLY A 425 8.90 -12.74 12.25
N LEU A 426 9.79 -11.73 12.34
CA LEU A 426 11.09 -11.71 11.65
C LEU A 426 12.21 -12.42 12.41
N MET A 427 11.98 -12.89 13.65
CA MET A 427 12.99 -13.62 14.41
C MET A 427 13.15 -15.04 13.89
N VAL A 428 14.29 -15.32 13.28
CA VAL A 428 14.66 -16.62 12.71
C VAL A 428 15.99 -17.11 13.27
N SER A 429 16.22 -18.41 13.17
CA SER A 429 17.48 -19.03 13.54
C SER A 429 17.90 -20.07 12.50
N VAL A 430 19.21 -20.21 12.36
CA VAL A 430 19.81 -21.32 11.63
C VAL A 430 20.43 -22.25 12.69
N PRO A 431 19.97 -23.48 12.84
CA PRO A 431 20.54 -24.42 13.81
C PRO A 431 22.03 -24.68 13.54
N GLU A 432 22.84 -24.67 14.58
CA GLU A 432 24.29 -24.97 14.48
C GLU A 432 24.48 -26.39 13.96
N ASN A 433 25.43 -26.56 13.04
CA ASN A 433 25.79 -27.83 12.41
C ASN A 433 24.66 -28.53 11.63
N ALA A 434 23.59 -27.84 11.31
CA ALA A 434 22.54 -28.35 10.44
C ALA A 434 23.07 -28.49 9.00
N SER A 435 22.86 -29.67 8.40
CA SER A 435 23.27 -29.96 7.02
C SER A 435 22.24 -30.86 6.33
N ALA A 436 22.36 -31.03 5.03
CA ALA A 436 21.63 -32.06 4.32
C ALA A 436 22.57 -32.81 3.34
N THR A 437 22.37 -34.12 3.24
CA THR A 437 22.88 -34.93 2.16
C THR A 437 21.81 -34.95 1.06
N VAL A 438 22.20 -34.57 -0.15
CA VAL A 438 21.30 -34.49 -1.32
C VAL A 438 21.86 -35.40 -2.41
N ALA A 439 21.09 -36.38 -2.83
CA ALA A 439 21.40 -37.25 -3.97
C ALA A 439 20.46 -36.83 -5.14
N LEU A 440 21.07 -36.46 -6.25
CA LEU A 440 20.36 -36.03 -7.46
C LEU A 440 20.34 -37.12 -8.50
N ARG A 441 19.19 -37.33 -9.13
CA ARG A 441 19.05 -38.28 -10.26
C ARG A 441 18.53 -37.49 -11.47
N ASP A 442 19.26 -37.56 -12.57
CA ASP A 442 18.88 -36.94 -13.81
C ASP A 442 17.55 -37.52 -14.33
N THR A 443 16.71 -36.67 -14.85
CA THR A 443 15.41 -37.01 -15.44
C THR A 443 15.32 -36.47 -16.87
N THR A 444 14.20 -36.74 -17.53
CA THR A 444 13.92 -36.15 -18.84
C THR A 444 13.96 -34.61 -18.71
N PRO A 445 14.74 -33.92 -19.55
CA PRO A 445 14.85 -32.47 -19.51
C PRO A 445 13.49 -31.78 -19.59
N VAL A 446 13.32 -30.75 -18.78
CA VAL A 446 12.22 -29.81 -18.91
C VAL A 446 12.83 -28.54 -19.55
N GLY A 447 12.33 -28.11 -20.70
CA GLY A 447 12.85 -26.93 -21.39
C GLY A 447 14.24 -27.06 -22.02
N GLY A 448 14.68 -28.28 -22.37
CA GLY A 448 15.96 -28.50 -23.07
C GLY A 448 17.21 -28.56 -22.18
N GLY A 449 17.12 -28.22 -20.89
CA GLY A 449 18.21 -28.21 -19.92
C GLY A 449 18.26 -29.43 -19.01
N ARG A 450 19.22 -29.45 -18.06
CA ARG A 450 19.35 -30.53 -17.08
C ARG A 450 18.30 -30.40 -15.99
N ALA A 451 17.44 -31.40 -15.81
CA ALA A 451 16.48 -31.50 -14.71
C ALA A 451 16.76 -32.74 -13.85
N VAL A 452 16.55 -32.59 -12.54
CA VAL A 452 16.83 -33.64 -11.56
C VAL A 452 15.65 -33.83 -10.59
N VAL A 453 15.57 -35.02 -10.01
CA VAL A 453 14.81 -35.29 -8.78
C VAL A 453 15.80 -35.51 -7.63
N ALA A 454 15.43 -35.07 -6.43
CA ALA A 454 16.31 -35.10 -5.28
C ALA A 454 15.82 -36.11 -4.22
N ASP A 455 16.75 -36.83 -3.62
CA ASP A 455 16.61 -37.57 -2.36
C ASP A 455 17.39 -36.77 -1.30
N VAL A 456 16.67 -36.22 -0.31
CA VAL A 456 17.19 -35.27 0.68
C VAL A 456 17.15 -35.90 2.06
N ARG A 457 18.28 -35.91 2.76
CA ARG A 457 18.39 -36.35 4.13
C ARG A 457 18.91 -35.24 5.01
N LEU A 458 18.09 -34.79 5.93
CA LEU A 458 18.42 -33.73 6.90
C LEU A 458 19.28 -34.27 8.02
N GLN A 459 20.20 -33.47 8.52
CA GLN A 459 21.07 -33.76 9.64
C GLN A 459 21.12 -32.55 10.59
N PRO A 460 20.65 -32.68 11.84
CA PRO A 460 20.06 -33.91 12.43
C PRO A 460 18.71 -34.28 11.78
N ALA A 461 18.27 -35.53 11.93
CA ALA A 461 17.03 -36.01 11.29
C ALA A 461 15.77 -35.32 11.86
N ASP A 462 15.83 -34.88 13.11
CA ASP A 462 14.79 -34.13 13.84
C ASP A 462 14.90 -32.60 13.64
N LEU A 463 15.63 -32.16 12.61
CA LEU A 463 15.80 -30.73 12.28
C LEU A 463 14.45 -30.01 12.12
N VAL A 464 13.44 -30.71 11.64
CA VAL A 464 12.07 -30.20 11.44
C VAL A 464 11.03 -31.12 12.09
N SER A 465 9.92 -30.54 12.51
CA SER A 465 8.78 -31.25 13.10
C SER A 465 8.05 -32.12 12.06
N GLU A 466 6.95 -32.74 12.47
CA GLU A 466 6.10 -33.52 11.55
C GLU A 466 5.29 -32.68 10.57
N ASP A 467 4.99 -31.42 10.93
CA ASP A 467 4.15 -30.48 10.17
C ASP A 467 4.87 -29.13 10.03
N PRO A 468 6.03 -29.08 9.30
CA PRO A 468 6.76 -27.84 9.07
C PRO A 468 5.99 -26.91 8.10
N GLU A 469 6.29 -25.62 8.13
CA GLU A 469 5.77 -24.66 7.17
C GLU A 469 6.14 -25.03 5.74
N TRP A 470 7.39 -25.45 5.51
CA TRP A 470 7.82 -26.11 4.26
C TRP A 470 9.17 -26.83 4.37
N VAL A 471 9.31 -27.89 3.58
CA VAL A 471 10.56 -28.44 3.10
C VAL A 471 10.43 -28.54 1.59
N GLN A 472 11.08 -27.65 0.84
CA GLN A 472 10.86 -27.50 -0.59
C GLN A 472 12.14 -27.18 -1.35
N ILE A 473 12.15 -27.52 -2.65
CA ILE A 473 13.17 -27.03 -3.57
C ILE A 473 12.56 -25.89 -4.39
N LEU A 474 13.23 -24.75 -4.37
CA LEU A 474 12.89 -23.57 -5.14
C LEU A 474 13.93 -23.37 -6.24
N ALA A 475 13.48 -23.31 -7.49
CA ALA A 475 14.27 -22.90 -8.63
C ALA A 475 13.63 -21.66 -9.29
N TRP A 476 14.42 -20.59 -9.47
CA TRP A 476 13.93 -19.32 -10.01
C TRP A 476 14.93 -18.71 -11.00
N GLN A 477 14.53 -17.66 -11.71
CA GLN A 477 15.32 -16.94 -12.70
C GLN A 477 15.75 -17.80 -13.90
N GLY A 478 14.89 -18.74 -14.29
CA GLY A 478 15.11 -19.58 -15.49
C GLY A 478 14.77 -18.92 -16.82
N GLY A 479 14.25 -17.68 -16.81
CA GLY A 479 13.80 -16.93 -17.97
C GLY A 479 12.28 -17.00 -18.18
N VAL A 480 11.62 -15.84 -18.33
CA VAL A 480 10.20 -15.72 -18.69
C VAL A 480 10.08 -15.71 -20.22
N GLY A 481 9.23 -16.58 -20.77
CA GLY A 481 9.01 -16.67 -22.21
C GLY A 481 10.20 -17.20 -23.01
N ALA A 482 11.23 -17.73 -22.35
CA ALA A 482 12.27 -18.51 -23.04
C ALA A 482 11.69 -19.88 -23.45
N ASP A 483 12.09 -20.36 -24.61
CA ASP A 483 11.59 -21.60 -25.22
C ASP A 483 11.55 -22.74 -24.19
N ASP A 484 10.35 -23.28 -23.95
CA ASP A 484 10.06 -24.40 -23.03
C ASP A 484 10.40 -24.20 -21.53
N ALA A 485 11.06 -23.10 -21.11
CA ALA A 485 11.40 -22.83 -19.70
C ALA A 485 10.21 -22.34 -18.86
N GLY A 486 9.08 -22.03 -19.50
CA GLY A 486 7.87 -21.57 -18.82
C GLY A 486 8.01 -20.20 -18.16
N SER A 487 7.51 -20.07 -16.94
CA SER A 487 7.51 -18.78 -16.22
C SER A 487 8.83 -18.45 -15.50
N GLY A 488 9.89 -19.24 -15.68
CA GLY A 488 11.16 -19.06 -14.95
C GLY A 488 11.09 -19.37 -13.46
N LEU A 489 10.05 -20.06 -13.00
CA LEU A 489 9.85 -20.45 -11.59
C LEU A 489 9.38 -21.88 -11.46
N VAL A 490 10.09 -22.71 -10.68
CA VAL A 490 9.69 -24.07 -10.31
C VAL A 490 9.82 -24.24 -8.78
N ILE A 491 8.74 -24.66 -8.13
CA ILE A 491 8.74 -24.96 -6.69
C ILE A 491 8.29 -26.41 -6.50
N ASP A 492 9.11 -27.24 -5.89
CA ASP A 492 8.84 -28.64 -5.59
C ASP A 492 8.68 -28.82 -4.08
N GLN A 493 7.45 -29.08 -3.63
CA GLN A 493 7.17 -29.48 -2.24
C GLN A 493 7.61 -30.92 -2.05
N LEU A 494 8.61 -31.14 -1.20
CA LEU A 494 9.15 -32.46 -0.97
C LEU A 494 8.20 -33.34 -0.14
N THR A 495 8.09 -34.59 -0.50
CA THR A 495 7.31 -35.57 0.27
C THR A 495 8.18 -36.21 1.35
N ARG A 496 7.74 -36.15 2.60
CA ARG A 496 8.38 -36.84 3.72
C ARG A 496 8.17 -38.36 3.60
N VAL A 497 9.22 -39.12 3.55
CA VAL A 497 9.21 -40.60 3.48
C VAL A 497 9.78 -41.27 4.74
N GLY A 498 10.37 -40.48 5.63
CA GLY A 498 10.92 -40.92 6.91
C GLY A 498 11.31 -39.71 7.77
N GLU A 499 11.84 -39.97 8.97
CA GLU A 499 12.37 -38.91 9.82
C GLU A 499 13.59 -38.27 9.14
N GLY A 500 13.50 -36.93 8.90
CA GLY A 500 14.54 -36.19 8.18
C GLY A 500 14.77 -36.63 6.73
N HIS A 501 13.92 -37.48 6.15
CA HIS A 501 14.09 -38.01 4.81
C HIS A 501 12.94 -37.57 3.88
N TYR A 502 13.30 -36.90 2.76
CA TYR A 502 12.38 -36.26 1.83
C TYR A 502 12.71 -36.59 0.38
N LEU A 503 11.71 -36.73 -0.46
CA LEU A 503 11.83 -37.00 -1.91
C LEU A 503 11.14 -35.93 -2.74
N SER A 504 11.74 -35.57 -3.87
CA SER A 504 11.13 -34.74 -4.90
C SER A 504 9.81 -35.32 -5.40
N THR A 505 8.83 -34.44 -5.64
CA THR A 505 7.55 -34.78 -6.25
C THR A 505 7.54 -34.52 -7.76
N ARG A 506 8.46 -33.66 -8.22
CA ARG A 506 8.63 -33.33 -9.65
C ARG A 506 10.08 -32.95 -9.97
N PRO A 507 10.47 -32.98 -11.26
CA PRO A 507 11.78 -32.50 -11.68
C PRO A 507 11.98 -31.01 -11.42
N VAL A 508 13.22 -30.65 -11.03
CA VAL A 508 13.68 -29.28 -10.85
C VAL A 508 14.89 -29.01 -11.75
N PRO A 509 14.98 -27.82 -12.38
CA PRO A 509 16.11 -27.47 -13.25
C PRO A 509 17.36 -27.14 -12.42
N VAL A 510 18.55 -27.54 -12.93
CA VAL A 510 19.85 -27.33 -12.28
C VAL A 510 20.95 -26.98 -13.28
N ASP A 511 20.66 -26.10 -14.22
CA ASP A 511 21.61 -25.62 -15.23
C ASP A 511 21.24 -24.20 -15.74
N GLY A 512 21.99 -23.71 -16.70
CA GLY A 512 21.74 -22.42 -17.33
C GLY A 512 21.74 -21.25 -16.36
N THR A 513 20.72 -20.39 -16.42
CA THR A 513 20.55 -19.22 -15.55
C THR A 513 19.87 -19.52 -14.22
N TRP A 514 19.38 -20.75 -14.03
CA TRP A 514 18.62 -21.12 -12.86
C TRP A 514 19.42 -20.96 -11.55
N LYS A 515 18.69 -20.63 -10.49
CA LYS A 515 19.14 -20.67 -9.11
C LYS A 515 18.24 -21.63 -8.36
N THR A 516 18.80 -22.73 -7.87
CA THR A 516 18.04 -23.84 -7.27
C THR A 516 18.56 -24.12 -5.85
N ILE A 517 17.67 -24.01 -4.86
CA ILE A 517 17.99 -24.18 -3.45
C ILE A 517 17.01 -25.13 -2.77
N LEU A 518 17.47 -25.87 -1.76
CA LEU A 518 16.62 -26.50 -0.78
C LEU A 518 16.31 -25.50 0.33
N ARG A 519 15.04 -25.32 0.65
CA ARG A 519 14.54 -24.41 1.70
C ARG A 519 13.85 -25.20 2.80
N VAL A 520 14.08 -24.80 4.03
CA VAL A 520 13.49 -25.41 5.22
C VAL A 520 12.95 -24.31 6.13
N HIS A 521 11.66 -24.43 6.49
CA HIS A 521 11.03 -23.57 7.49
C HIS A 521 10.20 -24.39 8.46
N ASP A 522 10.52 -24.26 9.74
CA ASP A 522 9.79 -24.88 10.84
C ASP A 522 9.89 -23.97 12.09
N GLY A 523 8.81 -23.26 12.38
CA GLY A 523 8.77 -22.28 13.45
C GLY A 523 9.82 -21.18 13.29
N ARG A 524 10.88 -21.21 14.11
CA ARG A 524 12.00 -20.25 14.03
C ARG A 524 13.14 -20.73 13.14
N THR A 525 13.18 -21.99 12.79
CA THR A 525 14.14 -22.51 11.82
C THR A 525 13.77 -22.01 10.45
N TYR A 526 14.65 -21.20 9.87
CA TYR A 526 14.43 -20.59 8.56
C TYR A 526 15.77 -20.56 7.81
N THR A 527 15.96 -21.53 6.91
CA THR A 527 17.29 -21.82 6.37
C THR A 527 17.21 -22.42 4.98
N ALA A 528 18.31 -22.31 4.24
CA ALA A 528 18.44 -22.93 2.92
C ALA A 528 19.84 -23.45 2.67
N LEU A 529 19.97 -24.31 1.66
CA LEU A 529 21.26 -24.70 1.09
C LEU A 529 21.20 -24.66 -0.45
N PRO A 530 22.25 -24.18 -1.14
CA PRO A 530 22.31 -24.18 -2.59
C PRO A 530 22.39 -25.62 -3.15
N ILE A 531 21.56 -25.95 -4.15
CA ILE A 531 21.70 -27.15 -4.98
C ILE A 531 22.49 -26.80 -6.23
N TYR A 532 22.01 -25.80 -6.96
CA TYR A 532 22.64 -25.21 -8.14
C TYR A 532 22.51 -23.69 -8.10
N MET A 533 23.58 -22.98 -8.34
CA MET A 533 23.54 -21.55 -8.53
C MET A 533 24.35 -21.18 -9.77
N ALA A 534 23.71 -20.57 -10.74
CA ALA A 534 24.39 -20.05 -11.92
C ALA A 534 25.52 -19.09 -11.53
N ALA A 535 26.61 -19.05 -12.30
CA ALA A 535 27.62 -18.02 -12.15
C ALA A 535 27.01 -16.65 -12.36
N ASP A 536 27.48 -15.66 -11.60
CA ASP A 536 27.05 -14.27 -11.71
C ASP A 536 28.27 -13.33 -11.73
N PRO A 537 28.81 -13.06 -12.94
CA PRO A 537 29.98 -12.19 -13.07
C PRO A 537 29.78 -10.80 -12.54
N GLY A 538 28.53 -10.27 -12.54
CA GLY A 538 28.19 -8.93 -12.07
C GLY A 538 28.45 -8.73 -10.56
N ILE A 539 28.51 -9.83 -9.79
CA ILE A 539 28.85 -9.83 -8.36
C ILE A 539 30.09 -10.68 -8.05
N GLY A 540 30.81 -11.15 -9.09
CA GLY A 540 31.97 -12.01 -8.93
C GLY A 540 31.64 -13.40 -8.33
N ALA A 541 30.39 -13.85 -8.42
CA ALA A 541 29.98 -15.15 -7.86
C ALA A 541 30.24 -16.28 -8.87
N GLU A 542 30.98 -17.31 -8.41
CA GLU A 542 31.22 -18.53 -9.16
C GLU A 542 29.97 -19.43 -9.19
N GLU A 543 29.91 -20.34 -10.17
CA GLU A 543 28.89 -21.35 -10.24
C GLU A 543 28.99 -22.32 -9.05
N THR A 544 27.86 -22.63 -8.45
CA THR A 544 27.73 -23.76 -7.53
C THR A 544 27.14 -24.94 -8.29
N PRO A 545 27.94 -25.96 -8.65
CA PRO A 545 27.47 -27.06 -9.50
C PRO A 545 26.54 -28.02 -8.74
N ALA A 546 25.55 -28.56 -9.46
CA ALA A 546 24.70 -29.66 -8.97
C ALA A 546 25.41 -31.00 -9.17
N LEU A 547 26.11 -31.46 -8.13
CA LEU A 547 26.79 -32.77 -8.10
C LEU A 547 25.75 -33.89 -7.94
N ALA A 548 26.08 -35.11 -8.40
CA ALA A 548 25.18 -36.26 -8.28
C ALA A 548 24.85 -36.61 -6.81
N GLU A 549 25.81 -36.40 -5.91
CA GLU A 549 25.63 -36.54 -4.46
C GLU A 549 26.54 -35.53 -3.75
N PHE A 550 26.01 -34.83 -2.73
CA PHE A 550 26.78 -33.90 -1.92
C PHE A 550 26.17 -33.73 -0.54
N GLN A 551 26.98 -33.27 0.40
CA GLN A 551 26.55 -32.79 1.70
C GLN A 551 26.95 -31.34 1.85
N ARG A 552 26.00 -30.50 2.24
CA ARG A 552 26.21 -29.05 2.50
C ARG A 552 25.57 -28.64 3.81
N GLN A 553 26.15 -27.63 4.43
CA GLN A 553 25.57 -27.02 5.63
C GLN A 553 24.46 -26.03 5.22
N PHE A 554 23.46 -25.93 6.07
CA PHE A 554 22.45 -24.90 5.94
C PHE A 554 23.02 -23.53 6.34
N ILE A 555 22.58 -22.51 5.63
CA ILE A 555 22.94 -21.11 5.84
C ILE A 555 21.67 -20.26 5.94
N PRO A 556 21.74 -19.02 6.45
CA PRO A 556 20.58 -18.14 6.45
C PRO A 556 19.99 -18.03 5.05
N GLU A 557 18.71 -18.32 4.88
CA GLU A 557 18.06 -18.32 3.57
C GLU A 557 18.20 -16.98 2.84
N ILE A 558 18.10 -15.88 3.57
CA ILE A 558 18.24 -14.53 3.02
C ILE A 558 19.62 -14.29 2.36
N SER A 559 20.68 -14.95 2.83
CA SER A 559 22.02 -14.83 2.22
C SER A 559 22.12 -15.52 0.86
N VAL A 560 21.21 -16.47 0.57
CA VAL A 560 21.14 -17.15 -0.73
C VAL A 560 20.19 -16.43 -1.67
N LEU A 561 19.00 -16.06 -1.17
CA LEU A 561 17.98 -15.36 -1.96
C LEU A 561 18.43 -13.95 -2.36
N GLN A 562 19.18 -13.27 -1.49
CA GLN A 562 19.70 -11.92 -1.71
C GLN A 562 21.23 -11.92 -1.86
N ARG A 563 21.77 -12.87 -2.63
CA ARG A 563 23.21 -12.98 -2.84
C ARG A 563 23.82 -11.77 -3.59
N GLU A 564 22.98 -11.01 -4.27
CA GLU A 564 23.34 -9.78 -4.98
C GLU A 564 23.55 -8.57 -4.05
N ARG A 565 23.24 -8.70 -2.74
CA ARG A 565 23.51 -7.64 -1.76
C ARG A 565 25.01 -7.45 -1.59
N SER A 566 25.43 -6.17 -1.56
CA SER A 566 26.79 -5.81 -1.18
C SER A 566 26.91 -5.64 0.34
N PHE A 567 28.01 -6.12 0.90
CA PHE A 567 28.40 -5.88 2.29
C PHE A 567 29.66 -5.01 2.41
N ASP A 568 30.14 -4.46 1.29
CA ASP A 568 31.33 -3.59 1.20
C ASP A 568 31.05 -2.17 1.68
N HIS A 569 30.18 -2.00 2.65
CA HIS A 569 29.81 -0.74 3.25
C HIS A 569 29.86 -0.81 4.79
N PRO A 570 30.03 0.32 5.50
CA PRO A 570 29.93 0.33 6.95
C PRO A 570 28.56 -0.16 7.43
N ALA A 571 28.53 -1.10 8.38
CA ALA A 571 27.28 -1.70 8.88
C ALA A 571 26.25 -0.68 9.39
N TRP A 572 26.72 0.45 9.95
CA TRP A 572 25.82 1.52 10.42
C TRP A 572 25.09 2.24 9.27
N LEU A 573 25.65 2.25 8.05
CA LEU A 573 25.09 3.00 6.91
C LEU A 573 23.72 2.43 6.49
N PHE A 574 23.64 1.09 6.38
CA PHE A 574 22.37 0.41 6.08
C PHE A 574 21.30 0.70 7.14
N ALA A 575 21.68 0.59 8.42
CA ALA A 575 20.77 0.87 9.53
C ALA A 575 20.32 2.34 9.55
N ALA A 576 21.22 3.29 9.30
CA ALA A 576 20.91 4.71 9.27
C ALA A 576 19.97 5.06 8.08
N ALA A 577 20.24 4.53 6.89
CA ALA A 577 19.40 4.74 5.71
C ALA A 577 17.99 4.15 5.93
N SER A 578 17.89 2.93 6.46
CA SER A 578 16.63 2.28 6.80
C SER A 578 15.85 3.08 7.86
N LEU A 579 16.55 3.62 8.87
CA LEU A 579 15.94 4.46 9.91
C LEU A 579 15.38 5.76 9.31
N VAL A 580 16.06 6.38 8.37
CA VAL A 580 15.57 7.60 7.69
C VAL A 580 14.28 7.30 6.95
N VAL A 581 14.23 6.21 6.18
CA VAL A 581 12.99 5.78 5.48
C VAL A 581 11.86 5.51 6.46
N LEU A 582 12.14 4.81 7.56
CA LEU A 582 11.15 4.55 8.62
C LEU A 582 10.61 5.86 9.23
N LEU A 583 11.47 6.80 9.56
CA LEU A 583 11.07 8.10 10.14
C LEU A 583 10.22 8.91 9.14
N CYS A 584 10.56 8.91 7.86
CA CYS A 584 9.76 9.54 6.81
C CYS A 584 8.38 8.87 6.67
N SER A 585 8.32 7.54 6.70
CA SER A 585 7.06 6.77 6.69
C SER A 585 6.17 7.10 7.90
N LEU A 586 6.75 7.15 9.10
CA LEU A 586 6.03 7.51 10.32
C LEU A 586 5.55 8.98 10.28
N ALA A 587 6.34 9.90 9.73
CA ALA A 587 5.94 11.29 9.53
C ALA A 587 4.75 11.39 8.56
N LEU A 588 4.72 10.57 7.50
CA LEU A 588 3.61 10.51 6.55
C LEU A 588 2.32 9.99 7.21
N VAL A 589 2.41 8.89 7.97
CA VAL A 589 1.28 8.34 8.75
C VAL A 589 0.77 9.36 9.78
N TRP A 590 1.69 10.06 10.46
CA TRP A 590 1.33 11.13 11.37
C TRP A 590 0.64 12.29 10.65
N GLY A 591 1.12 12.69 9.47
CA GLY A 591 0.50 13.71 8.61
C GLY A 591 -0.92 13.34 8.20
N LEU A 592 -1.17 12.09 7.79
CA LEU A 592 -2.51 11.58 7.49
C LEU A 592 -3.43 11.63 8.72
N SER A 593 -2.95 11.19 9.88
CA SER A 593 -3.70 11.26 11.13
C SER A 593 -4.03 12.70 11.54
N TRP A 594 -3.07 13.62 11.41
CA TRP A 594 -3.27 15.06 11.65
C TRP A 594 -4.31 15.65 10.69
N GLY A 595 -4.20 15.33 9.39
CA GLY A 595 -5.13 15.83 8.38
C GLY A 595 -6.56 15.33 8.60
N ALA A 596 -6.72 14.03 8.88
CA ALA A 596 -8.02 13.44 9.21
C ALA A 596 -8.65 14.12 10.44
N ALA A 597 -7.85 14.34 11.49
CA ALA A 597 -8.29 15.04 12.69
C ALA A 597 -8.68 16.50 12.41
N ARG A 598 -7.85 17.23 11.64
CA ARG A 598 -8.13 18.62 11.25
C ARG A 598 -9.42 18.73 10.45
N ILE A 599 -9.62 17.86 9.47
CA ILE A 599 -10.85 17.78 8.69
C ILE A 599 -12.04 17.58 9.63
N ASN A 600 -11.98 16.55 10.48
CA ASN A 600 -13.07 16.25 11.41
C ASN A 600 -13.40 17.43 12.35
N ASP A 601 -12.40 17.98 13.05
CA ASP A 601 -12.58 19.06 14.03
C ASP A 601 -13.14 20.33 13.36
N ARG A 602 -12.71 20.69 12.14
CA ARG A 602 -13.15 21.90 11.44
C ARG A 602 -14.55 21.78 10.83
N TYR A 603 -14.91 20.64 10.27
CA TYR A 603 -16.25 20.44 9.72
C TYR A 603 -17.31 20.32 10.81
N LEU A 604 -16.99 19.69 11.95
CA LEU A 604 -17.90 19.65 13.10
C LEU A 604 -18.15 21.02 13.72
N ALA A 605 -17.12 21.87 13.81
CA ALA A 605 -17.26 23.22 14.35
C ALA A 605 -18.27 24.09 13.55
N VAL A 606 -18.32 23.93 12.23
CA VAL A 606 -19.28 24.64 11.36
C VAL A 606 -20.69 24.06 11.46
N SER A 607 -20.82 22.76 11.73
CA SER A 607 -22.11 22.06 11.80
C SER A 607 -22.81 22.23 13.17
N SER A 608 -22.15 22.81 14.18
CA SER A 608 -22.71 23.01 15.52
C SER A 608 -23.61 24.27 15.55
N PRO A 609 -24.82 24.22 16.14
CA PRO A 609 -25.69 25.39 16.29
C PRO A 609 -24.96 26.47 17.14
N GLY A 610 -24.57 27.57 16.52
CA GLY A 610 -23.84 28.67 17.15
C GLY A 610 -22.39 28.86 16.70
N GLY A 611 -21.91 28.07 15.74
CA GLY A 611 -20.59 28.25 15.14
C GLY A 611 -20.56 29.44 14.18
N THR A 612 -20.26 30.63 14.71
CA THR A 612 -19.85 31.78 13.89
C THR A 612 -18.46 31.48 13.32
N GLU A 613 -18.29 31.70 11.99
CA GLU A 613 -16.93 31.80 11.42
C GLU A 613 -16.07 32.71 12.29
N PRO A 614 -14.83 32.38 12.61
CA PRO A 614 -13.94 33.31 13.29
C PRO A 614 -13.75 34.52 12.36
N ALA A 615 -14.39 35.63 12.76
CA ALA A 615 -14.30 36.91 12.09
C ALA A 615 -12.83 37.25 11.86
N GLY A 616 -12.46 37.50 10.61
CA GLY A 616 -11.18 38.09 10.26
C GLY A 616 -11.00 39.36 11.08
N THR A 617 -9.87 39.49 11.75
CA THR A 617 -9.46 40.67 12.50
C THR A 617 -9.72 41.94 11.67
N PRO A 618 -10.53 42.91 12.15
CA PRO A 618 -10.75 44.11 11.40
C PRO A 618 -9.46 44.90 11.28
N ALA A 619 -9.12 45.28 10.06
CA ALA A 619 -8.04 46.22 9.78
C ALA A 619 -8.33 47.54 10.52
N SER A 620 -7.43 47.95 11.40
CA SER A 620 -7.45 49.21 12.12
C SER A 620 -7.61 50.36 11.15
N ALA A 621 -8.77 51.00 11.19
CA ALA A 621 -9.00 52.29 10.57
C ALA A 621 -8.16 53.36 11.29
N ARG A 622 -7.17 53.89 10.61
CA ARG A 622 -6.49 55.12 11.05
C ARG A 622 -7.41 56.28 10.84
N THR A 623 -7.74 56.92 11.95
CA THR A 623 -8.42 58.20 12.07
C THR A 623 -7.60 59.35 11.44
N GLY A 624 -8.23 60.16 10.67
CA GLY A 624 -7.85 61.54 10.30
C GLY A 624 -9.10 62.37 10.16
N GLY A 625 -9.32 63.27 11.14
CA GLY A 625 -10.34 64.32 11.04
C GLY A 625 -9.73 65.62 10.49
N PRO A 626 -10.34 66.81 10.64
CA PRO A 626 -11.72 67.16 10.95
C PRO A 626 -12.29 68.22 9.99
N GLY A 627 -13.59 68.56 10.13
CA GLY A 627 -14.15 69.79 9.54
C GLY A 627 -15.64 69.74 9.24
N GLY A 628 -16.46 70.26 10.12
CA GLY A 628 -17.23 71.47 9.99
C GLY A 628 -18.63 71.38 9.40
N GLY A 629 -19.66 71.76 10.20
CA GLY A 629 -20.79 72.50 9.71
C GLY A 629 -22.16 71.80 9.80
N THR A 630 -22.87 72.05 10.90
CA THR A 630 -24.18 72.77 11.06
C THR A 630 -25.46 72.14 10.47
N ASP A 631 -26.34 71.87 11.40
CA ASP A 631 -27.74 72.34 11.65
C ASP A 631 -28.94 71.58 11.07
N GLU A 632 -29.86 71.46 12.01
CA GLU A 632 -31.32 71.48 12.04
C GLU A 632 -32.10 70.22 11.66
N ALA A 633 -32.75 69.66 12.63
CA ALA A 633 -34.07 69.84 13.25
C ALA A 633 -35.22 69.32 12.34
N GLU A 634 -36.05 68.50 12.76
CA GLU A 634 -37.26 68.49 13.51
C GLU A 634 -38.08 67.19 13.30
N LEU A 635 -38.50 66.57 14.34
CA LEU A 635 -39.88 66.34 14.84
C LEU A 635 -40.89 65.61 13.93
N SER A 636 -41.41 64.51 14.33
CA SER A 636 -42.72 64.24 15.01
C SER A 636 -43.14 62.78 14.68
N ALA A 637 -43.36 61.93 15.58
CA ALA A 637 -44.47 61.56 16.46
C ALA A 637 -45.75 61.09 15.72
N SER A 638 -46.19 59.99 16.17
CA SER A 638 -47.55 59.48 16.49
C SER A 638 -47.90 58.21 15.70
N ASP A 639 -48.09 57.09 16.30
CA ASP A 639 -49.10 56.60 17.26
C ASP A 639 -50.30 55.89 16.60
N HIS A 640 -50.74 54.85 17.19
CA HIS A 640 -51.99 54.10 17.16
C HIS A 640 -52.00 52.77 16.40
N SER A 641 -51.98 51.66 17.13
CA SER A 641 -53.08 50.96 17.86
C SER A 641 -54.00 50.14 17.00
N GLY A 642 -54.15 48.89 17.38
CA GLY A 642 -55.48 48.31 17.46
C GLY A 642 -55.67 46.93 16.83
N ALA A 643 -55.52 45.89 17.58
CA ALA A 643 -56.54 44.94 18.04
C ALA A 643 -57.15 43.91 17.09
N ARG A 644 -56.91 42.65 17.47
CA ARG A 644 -57.91 41.56 17.71
C ARG A 644 -58.88 41.13 16.59
N HIS A 645 -58.88 39.85 16.30
CA HIS A 645 -59.86 38.79 16.62
C HIS A 645 -59.66 37.56 15.73
N ARG A 646 -59.39 36.40 16.31
CA ARG A 646 -60.26 35.29 16.78
C ARG A 646 -61.04 34.53 15.70
N ARG A 647 -60.81 33.21 15.81
CA ARG A 647 -61.69 32.04 15.63
C ARG A 647 -61.80 31.46 14.21
N SER A 648 -61.55 30.22 14.10
CA SER A 648 -62.08 28.94 14.54
C SER A 648 -62.66 28.12 13.39
N GLY A 649 -62.44 26.86 13.45
CA GLY A 649 -63.32 25.83 12.92
C GLY A 649 -62.83 25.21 11.62
N ASP A 650 -62.69 24.05 11.49
CA ASP A 650 -63.11 22.74 11.99
C ASP A 650 -63.20 21.81 10.78
N SER A 651 -62.78 20.59 11.01
CA SER A 651 -63.29 19.34 10.46
C SER A 651 -63.16 18.95 8.98
N GLY A 652 -62.70 17.73 8.83
CA GLY A 652 -63.29 16.73 7.93
C GLY A 652 -62.31 15.94 7.09
N ALA A 653 -61.80 14.88 7.57
CA ALA A 653 -62.07 13.48 7.23
C ALA A 653 -62.09 13.09 5.74
N GLY A 654 -61.36 12.05 5.43
CA GLY A 654 -61.76 11.09 4.41
C GLY A 654 -60.66 10.56 3.52
N GLU A 655 -60.14 9.44 3.91
CA GLU A 655 -59.87 8.20 3.11
C GLU A 655 -59.46 8.36 1.62
N ARG A 656 -58.26 7.94 1.25
CA ARG A 656 -57.92 6.58 0.74
C ARG A 656 -56.42 6.43 0.62
#